data_c9de7ce9373b3fe2ad46e9600c95a1f6
#
_entry.id   c9de7ce9373b3fe2ad46e9600c95a1f6
#
_cell.length_a   1.000
_cell.length_b   1.000
_cell.length_c   1.000
_cell.angle_alpha   90.00
_cell.angle_beta   90.00
_cell.angle_gamma   90.00
#
_symmetry.space_group_name_H-M   'P 1'
#
loop_
_entity.id
_entity.type
_entity.pdbx_description
1 polymer ?
#
loop_
_entity_poly.entity_id
_entity_poly.type
_entity_poly.pdbx_seq_one_letter_code
_entity_poly.pdbx_strand_id
1 'polypeptide(L)'
;TPDLNAMDSLNRIRALEHASFIVEAPAGAGKTELLTQRYLKLLATVNEPEEIIALTFTNKAAAEMRNRILLSLENAQNQTNETAAHKLKTRELANAALAQSNKNAWDIINQPSRLRILTIDALCSSLTRQMPLLSKFGGQPAVSDDTDVHYAEAARRAIAHITHETISTEIGADNTVSIALSYLDNNSEKLTELLAKMLARRDQWLTHAVDLHGKEVEEVSENTARALQHLIAESLQNVLSVLSSRVQTMLMPIAKYAAGNLDENAEIAPLLNWQAHLTDDAECLQEWQALAKLLVTQGKTYRKKLDYRDGFPATDEGKIYKEAYFAVVNSLANSHVVASLLDLPALASIAENQVVIQALTRLLILAERHLWIVFQAAGEVDFVAIAQSAQLALENEQGATDLALKLDYKISHLLIDEFQDTSPVQTRLVEKLIEGWQPDDGRTLFCVGDPMQSIYRFRKADVSLFLQASEFGIGHLPLTRLQLSRNNRSHPAVVDWINRAFKQVFPAQDNINQGAISYRQFTASRPVVVGEGVTLHPLILEAAEDANSKANLKQVEASYVADLIVKLRTANGADNHIAVLVRSRSHLKELVSEIRRNHPSLKFQAVEIEHLNERQTVQDALSLVCALHHRADRTHWLNVLRAPWCGLTLADLHTLAADNHSATIWQLMQDDARLSKLSADGQLR
;
A
#
# COMPACT_ATOMS: atom_id res chain seq x y z
N THR A 1 -21.40 27.74 11.35
CA THR A 1 -21.02 26.35 11.03
C THR A 1 -22.25 25.50 11.12
N PRO A 2 -22.63 24.75 10.08
CA PRO A 2 -23.77 23.85 10.15
C PRO A 2 -23.56 22.85 11.30
N ASP A 3 -24.66 22.47 11.99
CA ASP A 3 -24.58 21.48 13.05
C ASP A 3 -24.19 20.12 12.45
N LEU A 4 -22.92 19.71 12.65
CA LEU A 4 -22.37 18.45 12.14
C LEU A 4 -23.18 17.24 12.58
N ASN A 5 -23.80 17.28 13.77
CA ASN A 5 -24.62 16.19 14.28
C ASN A 5 -25.97 16.08 13.56
N ALA A 6 -26.59 17.22 13.22
CA ALA A 6 -27.82 17.23 12.44
C ALA A 6 -27.59 16.73 11.02
N MET A 7 -26.49 17.15 10.38
CA MET A 7 -26.09 16.68 9.04
C MET A 7 -25.77 15.17 9.05
N ASP A 8 -25.04 14.65 10.05
CA ASP A 8 -24.76 13.23 10.20
C ASP A 8 -26.05 12.41 10.27
N SER A 9 -27.01 12.87 11.09
CA SER A 9 -28.29 12.18 11.24
C SER A 9 -29.11 12.15 9.92
N LEU A 10 -29.14 13.27 9.19
CA LEU A 10 -29.79 13.36 7.88
C LEU A 10 -29.09 12.45 6.85
N ASN A 11 -27.78 12.46 6.79
CA ASN A 11 -27.02 11.64 5.84
C ASN A 11 -27.19 10.13 6.11
N ARG A 12 -27.35 9.71 7.38
CA ARG A 12 -27.68 8.30 7.71
C ARG A 12 -29.05 7.89 7.18
N ILE A 13 -30.04 8.79 7.23
CA ILE A 13 -31.38 8.53 6.68
C ILE A 13 -31.27 8.43 5.16
N ARG A 14 -30.62 9.40 4.51
CA ARG A 14 -30.42 9.41 3.05
C ARG A 14 -29.68 8.18 2.55
N ALA A 15 -28.68 7.70 3.28
CA ALA A 15 -27.92 6.51 2.93
C ALA A 15 -28.77 5.22 2.85
N LEU A 16 -29.99 5.23 3.39
CA LEU A 16 -30.96 4.14 3.28
C LEU A 16 -31.97 4.33 2.14
N GLU A 17 -31.95 5.46 1.42
CA GLU A 17 -32.78 5.68 0.23
C GLU A 17 -32.33 4.77 -0.92
N HIS A 18 -33.23 4.46 -1.83
CA HIS A 18 -32.98 3.58 -2.97
C HIS A 18 -32.27 4.35 -4.11
N ALA A 19 -31.01 4.72 -3.86
CA ALA A 19 -30.15 5.45 -4.79
C ALA A 19 -28.67 5.06 -4.59
N SER A 20 -27.81 5.50 -5.49
CA SER A 20 -26.38 5.21 -5.45
C SER A 20 -25.62 6.28 -4.64
N PHE A 21 -24.78 5.84 -3.71
CA PHE A 21 -24.06 6.72 -2.79
C PHE A 21 -22.59 6.33 -2.63
N ILE A 22 -21.76 7.33 -2.37
CA ILE A 22 -20.45 7.16 -1.73
C ILE A 22 -20.47 7.83 -0.36
N VAL A 23 -20.23 7.04 0.69
CA VAL A 23 -20.31 7.47 2.09
C VAL A 23 -18.92 7.59 2.67
N GLU A 24 -18.54 8.81 2.99
CA GLU A 24 -17.32 9.11 3.72
C GLU A 24 -17.62 9.07 5.22
N ALA A 25 -17.03 8.09 5.92
CA ALA A 25 -17.35 7.81 7.31
C ALA A 25 -16.07 7.61 8.14
N PRO A 26 -15.73 8.53 9.06
CA PRO A 26 -14.53 8.44 9.88
C PRO A 26 -14.56 7.23 10.82
N ALA A 27 -13.38 6.92 11.40
CA ALA A 27 -13.26 5.88 12.41
C ALA A 27 -14.29 6.04 13.53
N GLY A 28 -14.96 4.95 13.89
CA GLY A 28 -15.97 4.97 14.96
C GLY A 28 -17.33 5.58 14.56
N ALA A 29 -17.53 5.98 13.30
CA ALA A 29 -18.80 6.51 12.82
C ALA A 29 -19.91 5.46 12.69
N GLY A 30 -19.60 4.18 12.85
CA GLY A 30 -20.59 3.10 12.71
C GLY A 30 -20.81 2.68 11.25
N LYS A 31 -19.77 2.69 10.41
CA LYS A 31 -19.80 2.21 9.01
C LYS A 31 -20.51 0.86 8.88
N THR A 32 -20.04 -0.13 9.66
CA THR A 32 -20.57 -1.51 9.62
C THR A 32 -22.06 -1.58 9.96
N GLU A 33 -22.52 -0.77 10.91
CA GLU A 33 -23.95 -0.69 11.26
C GLU A 33 -24.78 -0.13 10.09
N LEU A 34 -24.29 0.95 9.47
CA LEU A 34 -24.94 1.55 8.31
C LEU A 34 -25.01 0.58 7.12
N LEU A 35 -23.91 -0.15 6.85
CA LEU A 35 -23.88 -1.20 5.82
C LEU A 35 -24.87 -2.33 6.13
N THR A 36 -24.95 -2.76 7.39
CA THR A 36 -25.92 -3.77 7.83
C THR A 36 -27.35 -3.29 7.59
N GLN A 37 -27.66 -2.05 8.00
CA GLN A 37 -28.99 -1.44 7.78
C GLN A 37 -29.30 -1.30 6.28
N ARG A 38 -28.33 -0.86 5.47
CA ARG A 38 -28.50 -0.77 4.01
C ARG A 38 -28.76 -2.14 3.39
N TYR A 39 -27.99 -3.15 3.77
CA TYR A 39 -28.16 -4.52 3.28
C TYR A 39 -29.54 -5.08 3.62
N LEU A 40 -29.97 -4.96 4.88
CA LEU A 40 -31.30 -5.38 5.33
C LEU A 40 -32.42 -4.64 4.61
N LYS A 41 -32.24 -3.35 4.35
CA LYS A 41 -33.20 -2.53 3.58
C LYS A 41 -33.37 -3.08 2.17
N LEU A 42 -32.26 -3.36 1.48
CA LEU A 42 -32.27 -3.91 0.12
C LEU A 42 -32.84 -5.33 0.11
N LEU A 43 -32.49 -6.16 1.10
CA LEU A 43 -33.01 -7.52 1.22
C LEU A 43 -34.54 -7.57 1.29
N ALA A 44 -35.17 -6.53 1.83
CA ALA A 44 -36.63 -6.40 1.86
C ALA A 44 -37.25 -6.05 0.51
N THR A 45 -36.46 -5.73 -0.54
CA THR A 45 -36.96 -5.25 -1.83
C THR A 45 -36.67 -6.19 -3.00
N VAL A 46 -35.65 -7.04 -2.91
CA VAL A 46 -35.23 -7.94 -3.98
C VAL A 46 -36.11 -9.21 -4.08
N ASN A 47 -36.07 -9.89 -5.22
CA ASN A 47 -36.76 -11.14 -5.44
C ASN A 47 -35.93 -12.34 -4.97
N GLU A 48 -34.61 -12.27 -5.10
CA GLU A 48 -33.66 -13.29 -4.66
C GLU A 48 -32.52 -12.63 -3.84
N PRO A 49 -32.07 -13.22 -2.72
CA PRO A 49 -31.01 -12.63 -1.91
C PRO A 49 -29.69 -12.50 -2.65
N GLU A 50 -29.46 -13.31 -3.68
CA GLU A 50 -28.27 -13.28 -4.55
C GLU A 50 -28.19 -12.04 -5.45
N GLU A 51 -29.25 -11.26 -5.57
CA GLU A 51 -29.26 -9.97 -6.29
C GLU A 51 -28.42 -8.90 -5.58
N ILE A 52 -28.10 -9.11 -4.29
CA ILE A 52 -27.29 -8.20 -3.50
C ILE A 52 -25.89 -8.81 -3.31
N ILE A 53 -24.87 -8.08 -3.74
CA ILE A 53 -23.48 -8.42 -3.45
C ILE A 53 -22.89 -7.39 -2.51
N ALA A 54 -22.31 -7.85 -1.39
CA ALA A 54 -21.52 -7.01 -0.50
C ALA A 54 -20.05 -7.43 -0.55
N LEU A 55 -19.19 -6.48 -0.91
CA LEU A 55 -17.76 -6.66 -1.06
C LEU A 55 -17.03 -6.04 0.12
N THR A 56 -16.06 -6.76 0.66
CA THR A 56 -15.19 -6.30 1.74
C THR A 56 -13.71 -6.52 1.36
N PHE A 57 -12.81 -5.91 2.12
CA PHE A 57 -11.39 -6.04 1.86
C PHE A 57 -10.76 -7.31 2.46
N THR A 58 -11.29 -7.84 3.56
CA THR A 58 -10.74 -9.02 4.24
C THR A 58 -11.80 -10.09 4.50
N ASN A 59 -11.38 -11.36 4.52
CA ASN A 59 -12.27 -12.48 4.87
C ASN A 59 -12.87 -12.32 6.28
N LYS A 60 -12.12 -11.73 7.22
CA LYS A 60 -12.60 -11.44 8.57
C LYS A 60 -13.74 -10.41 8.54
N ALA A 61 -13.60 -9.33 7.77
CA ALA A 61 -14.64 -8.32 7.62
C ALA A 61 -15.90 -8.90 6.95
N ALA A 62 -15.74 -9.73 5.92
CA ALA A 62 -16.85 -10.42 5.28
C ALA A 62 -17.61 -11.34 6.25
N ALA A 63 -16.88 -12.12 7.05
CA ALA A 63 -17.48 -12.98 8.08
C ALA A 63 -18.18 -12.16 9.17
N GLU A 64 -17.56 -11.06 9.64
CA GLU A 64 -18.17 -10.18 10.64
C GLU A 64 -19.45 -9.54 10.12
N MET A 65 -19.45 -9.00 8.90
CA MET A 65 -20.64 -8.41 8.27
C MET A 65 -21.76 -9.45 8.12
N ARG A 66 -21.44 -10.65 7.64
CA ARG A 66 -22.41 -11.75 7.52
C ARG A 66 -23.01 -12.11 8.88
N ASN A 67 -22.18 -12.29 9.90
CA ASN A 67 -22.63 -12.61 11.24
C ASN A 67 -23.53 -11.52 11.83
N ARG A 68 -23.22 -10.23 11.61
CA ARG A 68 -24.06 -9.11 12.06
C ARG A 68 -25.41 -9.11 11.40
N ILE A 69 -25.48 -9.37 10.10
CA ILE A 69 -26.76 -9.44 9.36
C ILE A 69 -27.59 -10.62 9.88
N LEU A 70 -26.99 -11.81 10.01
CA LEU A 70 -27.70 -12.99 10.54
C LEU A 70 -28.19 -12.77 11.96
N LEU A 71 -27.35 -12.26 12.84
CA LEU A 71 -27.71 -11.92 14.23
C LEU A 71 -28.84 -10.91 14.29
N SER A 72 -28.85 -9.93 13.38
CA SER A 72 -29.94 -8.94 13.30
C SER A 72 -31.27 -9.58 12.88
N LEU A 73 -31.23 -10.54 11.95
CA LEU A 73 -32.42 -11.32 11.54
C LEU A 73 -32.90 -12.25 12.66
N GLU A 74 -32.01 -12.96 13.34
CA GLU A 74 -32.33 -13.82 14.49
C GLU A 74 -32.94 -13.02 15.66
N ASN A 75 -32.34 -11.85 16.00
CA ASN A 75 -32.85 -10.98 17.05
C ASN A 75 -34.24 -10.41 16.71
N ALA A 76 -34.49 -10.11 15.44
CA ALA A 76 -35.79 -9.67 14.97
C ALA A 76 -36.84 -10.80 15.09
N GLN A 77 -36.48 -12.03 14.71
CA GLN A 77 -37.32 -13.20 14.83
C GLN A 77 -37.65 -13.53 16.30
N ASN A 78 -36.67 -13.42 17.19
CA ASN A 78 -36.80 -13.72 18.63
C ASN A 78 -37.39 -12.54 19.45
N GLN A 79 -37.71 -11.42 18.82
CA GLN A 79 -38.34 -10.23 19.44
C GLN A 79 -37.52 -9.71 20.65
N THR A 80 -36.18 -9.72 20.58
CA THR A 80 -35.32 -9.27 21.66
C THR A 80 -35.59 -7.79 22.00
N ASN A 81 -35.62 -7.46 23.31
CA ASN A 81 -35.85 -6.09 23.75
C ASN A 81 -34.59 -5.22 23.53
N GLU A 82 -34.67 -4.34 22.52
CA GLU A 82 -33.63 -3.36 22.22
C GLU A 82 -34.10 -1.97 22.61
N THR A 83 -33.21 -1.18 23.22
CA THR A 83 -33.54 0.20 23.69
C THR A 83 -32.85 1.29 22.90
N ALA A 84 -31.71 0.98 22.27
CA ALA A 84 -30.93 1.96 21.51
C ALA A 84 -31.59 2.26 20.16
N ALA A 85 -31.74 3.54 19.81
CA ALA A 85 -32.46 4.00 18.61
C ALA A 85 -31.92 3.38 17.31
N HIS A 86 -30.58 3.24 17.14
CA HIS A 86 -29.98 2.61 15.96
C HIS A 86 -30.32 1.12 15.88
N LYS A 87 -30.36 0.40 17.00
CA LYS A 87 -30.74 -1.01 17.05
C LYS A 87 -32.23 -1.24 16.79
N LEU A 88 -33.08 -0.32 17.26
CA LEU A 88 -34.53 -0.32 16.92
C LEU A 88 -34.71 -0.19 15.41
N LYS A 89 -33.97 0.72 14.75
CA LYS A 89 -34.01 0.86 13.30
C LYS A 89 -33.51 -0.41 12.58
N THR A 90 -32.41 -0.99 13.03
CA THR A 90 -31.89 -2.27 12.48
C THR A 90 -32.92 -3.39 12.60
N ARG A 91 -33.62 -3.50 13.74
CA ARG A 91 -34.70 -4.48 13.96
C ARG A 91 -35.90 -4.24 13.03
N GLU A 92 -36.32 -3.01 12.82
CA GLU A 92 -37.38 -2.64 11.87
C GLU A 92 -37.02 -3.16 10.46
N LEU A 93 -35.80 -2.89 9.99
CA LEU A 93 -35.33 -3.33 8.69
C LEU A 93 -35.17 -4.86 8.59
N ALA A 94 -34.72 -5.49 9.66
CA ALA A 94 -34.61 -6.96 9.74
C ALA A 94 -36.00 -7.63 9.68
N ASN A 95 -37.02 -7.08 10.34
CA ASN A 95 -38.39 -7.57 10.25
C ASN A 95 -38.95 -7.47 8.80
N ALA A 96 -38.64 -6.36 8.10
CA ALA A 96 -39.04 -6.22 6.71
C ALA A 96 -38.34 -7.25 5.80
N ALA A 97 -37.06 -7.49 6.03
CA ALA A 97 -36.29 -8.51 5.31
C ALA A 97 -36.80 -9.93 5.59
N LEU A 98 -37.16 -10.25 6.84
CA LEU A 98 -37.78 -11.54 7.19
C LEU A 98 -39.14 -11.72 6.54
N ALA A 99 -39.97 -10.68 6.47
CA ALA A 99 -41.25 -10.74 5.78
C ALA A 99 -41.07 -11.06 4.29
N GLN A 100 -40.08 -10.45 3.63
CA GLN A 100 -39.74 -10.77 2.23
C GLN A 100 -39.17 -12.18 2.08
N SER A 101 -38.29 -12.62 3.00
CA SER A 101 -37.75 -13.98 3.04
C SER A 101 -38.85 -15.03 3.17
N ASN A 102 -39.82 -14.79 4.05
CA ASN A 102 -40.97 -15.70 4.23
C ASN A 102 -41.88 -15.72 3.00
N LYS A 103 -42.13 -14.56 2.39
CA LYS A 103 -42.95 -14.44 1.17
C LYS A 103 -42.36 -15.23 0.01
N ASN A 104 -41.03 -15.22 -0.14
CA ASN A 104 -40.32 -15.84 -1.25
C ASN A 104 -39.72 -17.22 -0.86
N ALA A 105 -39.99 -17.73 0.35
CA ALA A 105 -39.49 -19.01 0.87
C ALA A 105 -37.95 -19.18 0.80
N TRP A 106 -37.18 -18.12 1.13
CA TRP A 106 -35.72 -18.16 1.04
C TRP A 106 -35.04 -18.97 2.13
N ASP A 107 -35.63 -19.05 3.33
CA ASP A 107 -35.06 -19.68 4.52
C ASP A 107 -33.63 -19.17 4.85
N ILE A 108 -33.46 -17.86 4.84
CA ILE A 108 -32.15 -17.19 4.83
C ILE A 108 -31.34 -17.44 6.11
N ILE A 109 -32.01 -17.65 7.25
CA ILE A 109 -31.34 -17.91 8.54
C ILE A 109 -30.67 -19.30 8.51
N ASN A 110 -31.31 -20.30 7.95
CA ASN A 110 -30.78 -21.67 7.82
C ASN A 110 -29.90 -21.84 6.58
N GLN A 111 -29.99 -20.93 5.59
CA GLN A 111 -29.19 -20.91 4.37
C GLN A 111 -28.35 -19.64 4.22
N PRO A 112 -27.43 -19.31 5.15
CA PRO A 112 -26.64 -18.09 5.14
C PRO A 112 -25.69 -17.97 3.94
N SER A 113 -25.40 -19.06 3.23
CA SER A 113 -24.60 -19.07 2.01
C SER A 113 -25.25 -18.31 0.85
N ARG A 114 -26.56 -18.10 0.88
CA ARG A 114 -27.31 -17.28 -0.09
C ARG A 114 -26.99 -15.78 0.03
N LEU A 115 -26.49 -15.34 1.19
CA LEU A 115 -26.00 -13.97 1.36
C LEU A 115 -24.62 -13.83 0.69
N ARG A 116 -24.55 -13.15 -0.44
CA ARG A 116 -23.32 -12.95 -1.22
C ARG A 116 -22.46 -11.86 -0.59
N ILE A 117 -21.90 -12.16 0.58
CA ILE A 117 -20.98 -11.29 1.31
C ILE A 117 -19.59 -11.91 1.24
N LEU A 118 -18.68 -11.31 0.49
CA LEU A 118 -17.38 -11.87 0.13
C LEU A 118 -16.32 -10.79 -0.04
N THR A 119 -15.06 -11.21 -0.14
CA THR A 119 -14.00 -10.28 -0.53
C THR A 119 -14.02 -10.04 -2.04
N ILE A 120 -13.44 -8.90 -2.48
CA ILE A 120 -13.29 -8.62 -3.92
C ILE A 120 -12.51 -9.75 -4.60
N ASP A 121 -11.46 -10.26 -3.95
CA ASP A 121 -10.64 -11.37 -4.48
C ASP A 121 -11.42 -12.68 -4.57
N ALA A 122 -12.32 -12.95 -3.61
CA ALA A 122 -13.21 -14.12 -3.67
C ALA A 122 -14.22 -13.98 -4.83
N LEU A 123 -14.71 -12.78 -5.11
CA LEU A 123 -15.51 -12.50 -6.30
C LEU A 123 -14.71 -12.76 -7.57
N CYS A 124 -13.50 -12.20 -7.70
CA CYS A 124 -12.60 -12.43 -8.83
C CYS A 124 -12.38 -13.94 -9.08
N SER A 125 -12.05 -14.69 -8.02
CA SER A 125 -11.86 -16.13 -8.09
C SER A 125 -13.14 -16.88 -8.53
N SER A 126 -14.31 -16.41 -8.11
CA SER A 126 -15.58 -16.98 -8.53
C SER A 126 -15.88 -16.74 -10.01
N LEU A 127 -15.59 -15.54 -10.52
CA LEU A 127 -15.75 -15.20 -11.93
C LEU A 127 -14.79 -15.99 -12.82
N THR A 128 -13.52 -16.06 -12.43
CA THR A 128 -12.48 -16.84 -13.12
C THR A 128 -12.85 -18.32 -13.25
N ARG A 129 -13.45 -18.91 -12.21
CA ARG A 129 -13.92 -20.31 -12.22
C ARG A 129 -15.06 -20.57 -13.21
N GLN A 130 -15.90 -19.58 -13.45
CA GLN A 130 -17.02 -19.72 -14.37
C GLN A 130 -16.59 -19.68 -15.85
N MET A 131 -15.42 -19.08 -16.13
CA MET A 131 -14.89 -18.93 -17.48
C MET A 131 -13.41 -19.36 -17.57
N PRO A 132 -13.10 -20.66 -17.32
CA PRO A 132 -11.72 -21.13 -17.18
C PRO A 132 -10.86 -20.97 -18.44
N LEU A 133 -11.46 -20.99 -19.63
CA LEU A 133 -10.72 -20.79 -20.89
C LEU A 133 -10.38 -19.33 -21.13
N LEU A 134 -11.30 -18.41 -20.86
CA LEU A 134 -11.06 -16.94 -21.02
C LEU A 134 -10.10 -16.43 -19.95
N SER A 135 -10.15 -16.99 -18.75
CA SER A 135 -9.23 -16.65 -17.66
C SER A 135 -7.77 -17.09 -17.87
N LYS A 136 -7.49 -17.87 -18.94
CA LYS A 136 -6.17 -18.39 -19.33
C LYS A 136 -5.47 -19.31 -18.33
N PHE A 137 -6.09 -19.70 -17.22
CA PHE A 137 -5.46 -20.58 -16.23
C PHE A 137 -5.67 -22.07 -16.48
N GLY A 138 -6.70 -22.47 -17.21
CA GLY A 138 -7.03 -23.88 -17.47
C GLY A 138 -7.46 -24.67 -16.23
N GLY A 139 -7.16 -24.18 -15.03
CA GLY A 139 -7.51 -24.73 -13.71
C GLY A 139 -7.67 -23.60 -12.70
N GLN A 140 -7.91 -23.94 -11.42
CA GLN A 140 -8.01 -22.95 -10.35
C GLN A 140 -6.64 -22.77 -9.67
N PRO A 141 -5.91 -21.66 -9.88
CA PRO A 141 -4.67 -21.39 -9.17
C PRO A 141 -4.97 -21.01 -7.71
N ALA A 142 -4.04 -21.30 -6.82
CA ALA A 142 -4.04 -20.74 -5.47
C ALA A 142 -3.60 -19.26 -5.53
N VAL A 143 -4.24 -18.40 -4.75
CA VAL A 143 -3.81 -16.99 -4.62
C VAL A 143 -2.81 -16.89 -3.48
N SER A 144 -1.60 -16.41 -3.76
CA SER A 144 -0.52 -16.30 -2.80
C SER A 144 -0.21 -14.83 -2.47
N ASP A 145 0.06 -14.56 -1.19
CA ASP A 145 0.54 -13.25 -0.71
C ASP A 145 2.05 -13.10 -0.90
N ASP A 146 2.80 -14.20 -1.05
CA ASP A 146 4.26 -14.23 -1.19
C ASP A 146 4.66 -14.70 -2.59
N THR A 147 4.66 -13.76 -3.53
CA THR A 147 4.95 -14.01 -4.95
C THR A 147 6.29 -13.43 -5.42
N ASP A 148 7.10 -12.90 -4.52
CA ASP A 148 8.38 -12.26 -4.85
C ASP A 148 9.35 -13.21 -5.57
N VAL A 149 9.32 -14.50 -5.21
CA VAL A 149 10.13 -15.55 -5.86
C VAL A 149 9.71 -15.73 -7.32
N HIS A 150 8.41 -15.67 -7.61
CA HIS A 150 7.86 -15.81 -8.96
C HIS A 150 8.22 -14.61 -9.84
N TYR A 151 8.19 -13.38 -9.27
CA TYR A 151 8.63 -12.18 -10.00
C TYR A 151 10.12 -12.24 -10.35
N ALA A 152 10.95 -12.64 -9.40
CA ALA A 152 12.39 -12.78 -9.63
C ALA A 152 12.69 -13.86 -10.67
N GLU A 153 11.98 -14.98 -10.64
CA GLU A 153 12.14 -16.06 -11.63
C GLU A 153 11.68 -15.63 -13.03
N ALA A 154 10.55 -14.92 -13.14
CA ALA A 154 10.07 -14.39 -14.40
C ALA A 154 11.05 -13.38 -15.00
N ALA A 155 11.62 -12.51 -14.18
CA ALA A 155 12.64 -11.55 -14.58
C ALA A 155 13.91 -12.25 -15.11
N ARG A 156 14.40 -13.29 -14.39
CA ARG A 156 15.57 -14.09 -14.84
C ARG A 156 15.30 -14.77 -16.19
N ARG A 157 14.10 -15.36 -16.36
CA ARG A 157 13.73 -16.01 -17.63
C ARG A 157 13.64 -15.01 -18.78
N ALA A 158 13.14 -13.81 -18.55
CA ALA A 158 13.11 -12.76 -19.57
C ALA A 158 14.51 -12.33 -20.01
N ILE A 159 15.41 -12.13 -19.07
CA ILE A 159 16.82 -11.81 -19.36
C ILE A 159 17.48 -12.95 -20.15
N ALA A 160 17.29 -14.19 -19.72
CA ALA A 160 17.86 -15.37 -20.38
C ALA A 160 17.29 -15.60 -21.79
N HIS A 161 16.00 -15.35 -22.00
CA HIS A 161 15.31 -15.54 -23.29
C HIS A 161 15.92 -14.66 -24.38
N ILE A 162 16.07 -13.37 -24.12
CA ILE A 162 16.70 -12.44 -25.10
C ILE A 162 18.16 -12.83 -25.34
N THR A 163 18.90 -13.28 -24.32
CA THR A 163 20.28 -13.71 -24.49
C THR A 163 20.41 -14.96 -25.38
N HIS A 164 19.42 -15.85 -25.36
CA HIS A 164 19.39 -17.05 -26.23
C HIS A 164 18.92 -16.75 -27.66
N GLU A 165 17.96 -15.85 -27.87
CA GLU A 165 17.50 -15.47 -29.21
C GLU A 165 18.58 -14.75 -30.01
N THR A 166 19.44 -14.00 -29.35
CA THR A 166 20.60 -13.33 -29.95
C THR A 166 21.56 -14.28 -30.64
N ILE A 167 21.62 -15.53 -30.20
CA ILE A 167 22.47 -16.57 -30.80
C ILE A 167 21.85 -17.16 -32.09
N SER A 168 20.55 -16.96 -32.30
CA SER A 168 19.83 -17.67 -33.36
C SER A 168 19.29 -16.85 -34.54
N THR A 169 19.02 -15.53 -34.47
CA THR A 169 18.57 -14.75 -35.65
C THR A 169 18.56 -13.23 -35.49
N GLU A 170 19.06 -12.54 -36.51
CA GLU A 170 18.77 -11.22 -37.05
C GLU A 170 18.68 -9.96 -36.18
N ILE A 171 19.72 -9.13 -36.36
CA ILE A 171 19.71 -7.64 -36.44
C ILE A 171 18.52 -6.94 -35.73
N GLY A 172 18.72 -6.56 -34.47
CA GLY A 172 17.81 -5.68 -33.71
C GLY A 172 17.48 -6.12 -32.28
N ALA A 173 17.44 -7.40 -31.97
CA ALA A 173 17.23 -7.93 -30.61
C ALA A 173 18.51 -7.87 -29.76
N ASP A 174 19.63 -7.69 -30.38
CA ASP A 174 20.98 -7.93 -29.89
C ASP A 174 21.44 -7.05 -28.73
N ASN A 175 20.83 -5.88 -28.54
CA ASN A 175 21.34 -4.90 -27.59
C ASN A 175 20.48 -4.69 -26.34
N THR A 176 19.27 -5.24 -26.25
CA THR A 176 18.30 -4.91 -25.19
C THR A 176 18.85 -5.21 -23.79
N VAL A 177 19.35 -6.44 -23.57
CA VAL A 177 19.93 -6.83 -22.27
C VAL A 177 21.26 -6.12 -22.03
N SER A 178 22.09 -5.99 -23.07
CA SER A 178 23.38 -5.30 -23.00
C SER A 178 23.21 -3.82 -22.65
N ILE A 179 22.24 -3.13 -23.26
CA ILE A 179 21.92 -1.72 -22.98
C ILE A 179 21.45 -1.58 -21.51
N ALA A 180 20.51 -2.42 -21.08
CA ALA A 180 20.01 -2.39 -19.70
C ALA A 180 21.11 -2.70 -18.67
N LEU A 181 21.97 -3.68 -18.96
CA LEU A 181 23.11 -4.04 -18.08
C LEU A 181 24.17 -2.93 -18.07
N SER A 182 24.51 -2.36 -19.22
CA SER A 182 25.50 -1.25 -19.29
C SER A 182 25.06 -0.06 -18.45
N TYR A 183 23.77 0.26 -18.45
CA TYR A 183 23.20 1.32 -17.63
C TYR A 183 23.29 1.03 -16.12
N LEU A 184 23.35 -0.24 -15.73
CA LEU A 184 23.43 -0.72 -14.35
C LEU A 184 24.82 -1.24 -13.97
N ASP A 185 25.88 -0.77 -14.61
CA ASP A 185 27.26 -1.20 -14.38
C ASP A 185 27.44 -2.74 -14.46
N ASN A 186 26.73 -3.38 -15.38
CA ASN A 186 26.69 -4.83 -15.58
C ASN A 186 26.17 -5.63 -14.35
N ASN A 187 25.34 -5.02 -13.51
CA ASN A 187 24.77 -5.67 -12.34
C ASN A 187 23.46 -6.38 -12.70
N SER A 188 23.53 -7.67 -13.02
CA SER A 188 22.38 -8.50 -13.40
C SER A 188 21.42 -8.77 -12.24
N GLU A 189 21.91 -8.82 -10.99
CA GLU A 189 21.06 -8.95 -9.81
C GLU A 189 20.19 -7.72 -9.63
N LYS A 190 20.77 -6.52 -9.82
CA LYS A 190 20.05 -5.25 -9.76
C LYS A 190 18.98 -5.15 -10.85
N LEU A 191 19.29 -5.57 -12.08
CA LEU A 191 18.34 -5.61 -13.17
C LEU A 191 17.16 -6.56 -12.84
N THR A 192 17.45 -7.75 -12.33
CA THR A 192 16.43 -8.73 -11.90
C THR A 192 15.55 -8.15 -10.78
N GLU A 193 16.15 -7.50 -9.78
CA GLU A 193 15.42 -6.86 -8.67
C GLU A 193 14.47 -5.74 -9.17
N LEU A 194 14.94 -4.90 -10.10
CA LEU A 194 14.14 -3.81 -10.67
C LEU A 194 12.97 -4.35 -11.48
N LEU A 195 13.20 -5.33 -12.37
CA LEU A 195 12.14 -5.98 -13.14
C LEU A 195 11.13 -6.67 -12.23
N ALA A 196 11.59 -7.40 -11.20
CA ALA A 196 10.70 -8.03 -10.23
C ALA A 196 9.82 -7.01 -9.49
N LYS A 197 10.38 -5.89 -9.06
CA LYS A 197 9.62 -4.78 -8.43
C LYS A 197 8.59 -4.16 -9.38
N MET A 198 8.93 -4.05 -10.66
CA MET A 198 8.00 -3.56 -11.67
C MET A 198 6.89 -4.57 -11.97
N LEU A 199 7.20 -5.88 -12.03
CA LEU A 199 6.20 -6.94 -12.16
C LEU A 199 5.22 -6.96 -10.99
N ALA A 200 5.70 -6.74 -9.78
CA ALA A 200 4.86 -6.60 -8.60
C ALA A 200 3.87 -5.43 -8.70
N ARG A 201 4.14 -4.43 -9.55
CA ARG A 201 3.31 -3.23 -9.76
C ARG A 201 2.73 -3.16 -11.18
N ARG A 202 2.60 -4.30 -11.86
CA ARG A 202 2.18 -4.31 -13.27
C ARG A 202 0.77 -3.79 -13.51
N ASP A 203 -0.08 -3.80 -12.51
CA ASP A 203 -1.41 -3.20 -12.56
C ASP A 203 -1.40 -1.68 -12.82
N GLN A 204 -0.31 -1.00 -12.48
CA GLN A 204 -0.15 0.44 -12.69
C GLN A 204 0.30 0.79 -14.13
N TRP A 205 1.07 -0.08 -14.77
CA TRP A 205 1.65 0.21 -16.08
C TRP A 205 1.13 -0.69 -17.21
N LEU A 206 0.62 -1.89 -16.90
CA LEU A 206 0.22 -2.86 -17.93
C LEU A 206 -0.96 -2.36 -18.77
N THR A 207 -1.86 -1.56 -18.23
CA THR A 207 -2.96 -0.96 -18.99
C THR A 207 -2.48 0.01 -20.07
N HIS A 208 -1.39 0.71 -19.81
CA HIS A 208 -0.72 1.54 -20.80
C HIS A 208 0.10 0.72 -21.79
N ALA A 209 0.48 -0.51 -21.39
CA ALA A 209 1.24 -1.43 -22.22
C ALA A 209 0.38 -2.40 -23.06
N VAL A 210 -0.86 -2.70 -22.65
CA VAL A 210 -1.79 -3.59 -23.40
C VAL A 210 -2.41 -2.88 -24.61
N ASP A 211 -2.59 -1.57 -24.56
CA ASP A 211 -2.87 -0.76 -25.76
C ASP A 211 -1.74 -0.84 -26.81
N LEU A 212 -0.65 -1.55 -26.48
CA LEU A 212 0.53 -1.78 -27.29
C LEU A 212 0.55 -3.12 -28.03
N HIS A 213 -0.50 -3.94 -27.91
CA HIS A 213 -0.67 -5.09 -28.79
C HIS A 213 -0.92 -4.61 -30.22
N GLY A 214 0.18 -4.35 -30.96
CA GLY A 214 0.17 -3.89 -32.35
C GLY A 214 0.79 -2.52 -32.59
N LYS A 215 1.27 -1.81 -31.55
CA LYS A 215 1.99 -0.55 -31.68
C LYS A 215 3.49 -0.76 -31.53
N GLU A 216 4.29 -0.06 -32.32
CA GLU A 216 5.74 -0.14 -32.27
C GLU A 216 6.27 0.40 -30.92
N VAL A 217 7.38 -0.17 -30.44
CA VAL A 217 8.01 0.21 -29.14
C VAL A 217 8.38 1.69 -29.08
N GLU A 218 8.57 2.31 -30.26
CA GLU A 218 8.80 3.75 -30.42
C GLU A 218 7.63 4.59 -29.91
N GLU A 219 6.38 4.20 -30.17
CA GLU A 219 5.18 4.91 -29.72
C GLU A 219 5.01 4.85 -28.19
N VAL A 220 5.49 3.77 -27.54
CA VAL A 220 5.53 3.66 -26.07
C VAL A 220 6.50 4.63 -25.47
N SER A 221 7.67 4.73 -26.07
CA SER A 221 8.72 5.65 -25.62
C SER A 221 8.27 7.10 -25.72
N GLU A 222 7.60 7.47 -26.82
CA GLU A 222 7.04 8.82 -26.99
C GLU A 222 5.91 9.11 -25.98
N ASN A 223 5.03 8.14 -25.72
CA ASN A 223 3.99 8.29 -24.72
C ASN A 223 4.57 8.42 -23.31
N THR A 224 5.62 7.68 -22.99
CA THR A 224 6.33 7.79 -21.70
C THR A 224 7.01 9.16 -21.57
N ALA A 225 7.66 9.64 -22.64
CA ALA A 225 8.27 10.96 -22.65
C ALA A 225 7.23 12.07 -22.48
N ARG A 226 6.09 11.99 -23.16
CA ARG A 226 4.97 12.94 -23.03
C ARG A 226 4.36 12.89 -21.62
N ALA A 227 4.18 11.72 -21.01
CA ALA A 227 3.70 11.59 -19.64
C ALA A 227 4.68 12.22 -18.63
N LEU A 228 5.99 12.03 -18.81
CA LEU A 228 7.00 12.65 -17.98
C LEU A 228 7.01 14.17 -18.15
N GLN A 229 6.89 14.69 -19.36
CA GLN A 229 6.76 16.13 -19.61
C GLN A 229 5.53 16.72 -18.91
N HIS A 230 4.40 16.01 -18.94
CA HIS A 230 3.19 16.43 -18.24
C HIS A 230 3.37 16.47 -16.73
N LEU A 231 4.00 15.44 -16.14
CA LEU A 231 4.31 15.40 -14.70
C LEU A 231 5.28 16.52 -14.29
N ILE A 232 6.26 16.84 -15.13
CA ILE A 232 7.16 17.97 -14.92
C ILE A 232 6.35 19.28 -14.95
N ALA A 233 5.52 19.49 -15.96
CA ALA A 233 4.70 20.70 -16.08
C ALA A 233 3.77 20.88 -14.88
N GLU A 234 3.11 19.83 -14.40
CA GLU A 234 2.29 19.86 -13.18
C GLU A 234 3.11 20.22 -11.94
N SER A 235 4.31 19.66 -11.81
CA SER A 235 5.21 20.00 -10.71
C SER A 235 5.66 21.47 -10.75
N LEU A 236 5.93 21.99 -11.95
CA LEU A 236 6.28 23.41 -12.17
C LEU A 236 5.11 24.34 -11.85
N GLN A 237 3.88 23.95 -12.19
CA GLN A 237 2.67 24.70 -11.87
C GLN A 237 2.49 24.84 -10.34
N ASN A 238 2.78 23.76 -9.58
CA ASN A 238 2.77 23.83 -8.11
C ASN A 238 3.82 24.81 -7.58
N VAL A 239 5.01 24.87 -8.19
CA VAL A 239 6.07 25.81 -7.79
C VAL A 239 5.71 27.26 -8.14
N LEU A 240 5.02 27.50 -9.24
CA LEU A 240 4.51 28.82 -9.60
C LEU A 240 3.56 29.41 -8.54
N SER A 241 2.85 28.56 -7.80
CA SER A 241 2.01 29.00 -6.67
C SER A 241 2.83 29.61 -5.53
N VAL A 242 4.08 29.17 -5.35
CA VAL A 242 5.03 29.67 -4.33
C VAL A 242 5.93 30.77 -4.89
N LEU A 243 6.49 30.54 -6.07
CA LEU A 243 7.39 31.44 -6.77
C LEU A 243 6.67 32.18 -7.91
N SER A 244 5.65 32.98 -7.55
CA SER A 244 4.86 33.75 -8.51
C SER A 244 5.72 34.73 -9.33
N SER A 245 5.19 35.21 -10.46
CA SER A 245 5.91 36.21 -11.32
C SER A 245 6.44 37.41 -10.55
N ARG A 246 5.74 37.86 -9.50
CA ARG A 246 6.21 38.93 -8.61
C ARG A 246 7.45 38.51 -7.82
N VAL A 247 7.48 37.32 -7.28
CA VAL A 247 8.62 36.77 -6.54
C VAL A 247 9.79 36.54 -7.48
N GLN A 248 9.55 36.04 -8.67
CA GLN A 248 10.57 35.83 -9.70
C GLN A 248 11.23 37.16 -10.10
N THR A 249 10.45 38.26 -10.27
CA THR A 249 10.98 39.61 -10.56
C THR A 249 11.95 40.06 -9.48
N MET A 250 11.69 39.78 -8.20
CA MET A 250 12.57 40.12 -7.11
C MET A 250 13.82 39.24 -7.03
N LEU A 251 13.68 37.93 -7.34
CA LEU A 251 14.78 36.97 -7.30
C LEU A 251 15.72 37.07 -8.50
N MET A 252 15.24 37.47 -9.67
CA MET A 252 16.01 37.51 -10.91
C MET A 252 17.34 38.28 -10.80
N PRO A 253 17.40 39.51 -10.30
CA PRO A 253 18.67 40.23 -10.17
C PRO A 253 19.61 39.58 -9.15
N ILE A 254 19.05 39.00 -8.08
CA ILE A 254 19.81 38.31 -7.03
C ILE A 254 20.42 37.02 -7.58
N ALA A 255 19.65 36.25 -8.34
CA ALA A 255 20.07 35.00 -8.92
C ALA A 255 21.16 35.20 -9.98
N LYS A 256 21.01 36.24 -10.84
CA LYS A 256 22.05 36.63 -11.80
C LYS A 256 23.33 37.06 -11.13
N TYR A 257 23.24 37.88 -10.07
CA TYR A 257 24.40 38.26 -9.30
C TYR A 257 25.13 37.04 -8.73
N ALA A 258 24.39 36.14 -8.08
CA ALA A 258 24.96 34.92 -7.51
C ALA A 258 25.62 34.04 -8.57
N ALA A 259 24.94 33.78 -9.69
CA ALA A 259 25.49 33.02 -10.80
C ALA A 259 26.71 33.63 -11.45
N GLY A 260 26.76 34.98 -11.58
CA GLY A 260 27.89 35.70 -12.14
C GLY A 260 29.16 35.68 -11.30
N ASN A 261 29.07 35.34 -10.01
CA ASN A 261 30.21 35.20 -9.10
C ASN A 261 30.74 33.75 -8.98
N LEU A 262 30.18 32.80 -9.75
CA LEU A 262 30.58 31.41 -9.74
C LEU A 262 31.06 30.94 -11.13
N ASP A 263 31.72 29.81 -11.18
CA ASP A 263 32.21 29.22 -12.43
C ASP A 263 31.04 28.80 -13.36
N GLU A 264 31.32 28.78 -14.68
CA GLU A 264 30.34 28.38 -15.71
C GLU A 264 29.75 26.98 -15.50
N ASN A 265 30.44 26.09 -14.77
CA ASN A 265 30.01 24.74 -14.43
C ASN A 265 29.22 24.64 -13.10
N ALA A 266 28.97 25.80 -12.44
CA ALA A 266 28.19 25.80 -11.20
C ALA A 266 26.74 25.40 -11.45
N GLU A 267 26.12 24.68 -10.49
CA GLU A 267 24.72 24.22 -10.59
C GLU A 267 23.70 25.33 -10.82
N ILE A 268 24.05 26.61 -10.46
CA ILE A 268 23.19 27.77 -10.66
C ILE A 268 23.57 28.60 -11.89
N ALA A 269 24.57 28.18 -12.67
CA ALA A 269 25.02 28.88 -13.88
C ALA A 269 23.90 29.21 -14.89
N PRO A 270 22.87 28.35 -15.11
CA PRO A 270 21.73 28.66 -15.98
C PRO A 270 21.04 30.00 -15.64
N LEU A 271 21.06 30.42 -14.38
CA LEU A 271 20.41 31.66 -13.93
C LEU A 271 21.11 32.93 -14.41
N LEU A 272 22.34 32.85 -14.91
CA LEU A 272 23.04 34.01 -15.50
C LEU A 272 22.27 34.58 -16.70
N ASN A 273 21.67 33.68 -17.49
CA ASN A 273 20.93 34.04 -18.69
C ASN A 273 19.41 34.15 -18.47
N TRP A 274 18.94 34.10 -17.24
CA TRP A 274 17.51 34.18 -16.90
C TRP A 274 16.94 35.58 -17.25
N GLN A 275 16.14 35.67 -18.33
CA GLN A 275 15.65 36.97 -18.83
C GLN A 275 14.13 37.14 -18.69
N ALA A 276 13.35 36.06 -18.81
CA ALA A 276 11.89 36.10 -18.73
C ALA A 276 11.41 35.30 -17.52
N HIS A 277 10.17 35.54 -17.08
CA HIS A 277 9.57 34.72 -16.04
C HIS A 277 9.52 33.26 -16.48
N LEU A 278 9.96 32.35 -15.61
CA LEU A 278 9.85 30.92 -15.81
C LEU A 278 8.39 30.53 -15.74
N THR A 279 7.98 29.66 -16.67
CA THR A 279 6.61 29.14 -16.79
C THR A 279 6.53 27.71 -16.29
N ASP A 280 5.37 27.08 -16.42
CA ASP A 280 5.15 25.65 -16.21
C ASP A 280 5.58 24.78 -17.40
N ASP A 281 6.20 25.38 -18.42
CA ASP A 281 6.80 24.64 -19.51
C ASP A 281 7.96 23.78 -19.03
N ALA A 282 7.95 22.51 -19.41
CA ALA A 282 9.00 21.55 -19.03
C ALA A 282 10.39 21.98 -19.52
N GLU A 283 10.48 22.79 -20.59
CA GLU A 283 11.75 23.35 -21.09
C GLU A 283 12.42 24.29 -20.09
N CYS A 284 11.66 24.92 -19.18
CA CYS A 284 12.18 25.77 -18.11
C CYS A 284 12.72 24.98 -16.89
N LEU A 285 12.69 23.64 -16.93
CA LEU A 285 13.05 22.82 -15.76
C LEU A 285 14.48 23.07 -15.27
N GLN A 286 15.42 23.29 -16.19
CA GLN A 286 16.83 23.49 -15.83
C GLN A 286 17.03 24.79 -15.02
N GLU A 287 16.40 25.86 -15.43
CA GLU A 287 16.43 27.14 -14.71
C GLU A 287 15.69 27.05 -13.39
N TRP A 288 14.55 26.34 -13.35
CA TRP A 288 13.83 26.06 -12.11
C TRP A 288 14.66 25.26 -11.11
N GLN A 289 15.38 24.22 -11.55
CA GLN A 289 16.26 23.43 -10.70
C GLN A 289 17.44 24.29 -10.20
N ALA A 290 18.03 25.10 -11.06
CA ALA A 290 19.08 26.04 -10.66
C ALA A 290 18.59 27.03 -9.60
N LEU A 291 17.36 27.57 -9.77
CA LEU A 291 16.74 28.44 -8.79
C LEU A 291 16.46 27.72 -7.47
N ALA A 292 15.96 26.47 -7.53
CA ALA A 292 15.77 25.65 -6.34
C ALA A 292 17.10 25.40 -5.59
N LYS A 293 18.21 25.10 -6.29
CA LYS A 293 19.55 24.94 -5.71
C LYS A 293 20.01 26.20 -4.97
N LEU A 294 19.70 27.38 -5.51
CA LEU A 294 20.01 28.65 -4.85
C LEU A 294 19.17 28.84 -3.57
N LEU A 295 17.89 28.43 -3.58
CA LEU A 295 16.93 28.72 -2.52
C LEU A 295 16.94 27.73 -1.37
N VAL A 296 17.13 26.42 -1.65
CA VAL A 296 16.97 25.37 -0.64
C VAL A 296 18.28 24.63 -0.34
N THR A 297 18.36 24.07 0.87
CA THR A 297 19.47 23.22 1.32
C THR A 297 19.19 21.74 0.97
N GLN A 298 20.19 20.87 1.13
CA GLN A 298 20.00 19.41 1.06
C GLN A 298 18.92 18.88 2.04
N GLY A 299 18.73 19.58 3.18
CA GLY A 299 17.65 19.28 4.13
C GLY A 299 16.27 19.78 3.72
N LYS A 300 16.07 20.18 2.44
CA LYS A 300 14.78 20.62 1.87
C LYS A 300 14.15 21.84 2.58
N THR A 301 14.97 22.65 3.23
CA THR A 301 14.56 23.92 3.87
C THR A 301 15.22 25.11 3.19
N TYR A 302 14.58 26.29 3.22
CA TYR A 302 15.21 27.50 2.70
C TYR A 302 16.54 27.81 3.39
N ARG A 303 17.53 28.26 2.61
CA ARG A 303 18.86 28.61 3.12
C ARG A 303 18.79 29.79 4.08
N LYS A 304 19.36 29.59 5.27
CA LYS A 304 19.46 30.64 6.32
C LYS A 304 20.83 31.33 6.37
N LYS A 305 21.78 30.82 5.59
CA LYS A 305 23.14 31.35 5.48
C LYS A 305 23.61 31.26 4.03
N LEU A 306 24.33 32.26 3.56
CA LEU A 306 24.93 32.29 2.24
C LEU A 306 26.38 32.74 2.38
N ASP A 307 27.26 32.17 1.57
CA ASP A 307 28.68 32.55 1.51
C ASP A 307 29.18 32.68 0.05
N TYR A 308 30.46 32.80 -0.13
CA TYR A 308 31.07 32.97 -1.46
C TYR A 308 30.83 31.71 -2.35
N ARG A 309 30.61 30.56 -1.78
CA ARG A 309 30.32 29.31 -2.52
C ARG A 309 28.90 29.31 -3.08
N ASP A 310 28.04 30.10 -2.50
CA ASP A 310 26.67 30.29 -3.01
C ASP A 310 26.60 31.50 -3.98
N GLY A 311 27.75 32.09 -4.36
CA GLY A 311 27.84 33.26 -5.24
C GLY A 311 27.72 34.61 -4.54
N PHE A 312 27.88 34.65 -3.20
CA PHE A 312 27.78 35.89 -2.43
C PHE A 312 29.09 36.24 -1.72
N PRO A 313 30.05 36.89 -2.39
CA PRO A 313 31.32 37.28 -1.79
C PRO A 313 31.13 38.28 -0.65
N ALA A 314 32.17 38.45 0.20
CA ALA A 314 32.15 39.32 1.36
C ALA A 314 32.44 40.83 0.98
N THR A 315 31.86 41.30 -0.12
CA THR A 315 31.92 42.69 -0.61
C THR A 315 30.70 43.48 -0.14
N ASP A 316 30.72 44.78 -0.21
CA ASP A 316 29.57 45.62 0.15
C ASP A 316 28.39 45.37 -0.78
N GLU A 317 28.63 45.15 -2.07
CA GLU A 317 27.62 44.72 -3.03
C GLU A 317 27.04 43.36 -2.69
N GLY A 318 27.89 42.38 -2.31
CA GLY A 318 27.45 41.05 -1.84
C GLY A 318 26.58 41.11 -0.59
N LYS A 319 26.80 42.07 0.32
CA LYS A 319 25.92 42.27 1.49
C LYS A 319 24.53 42.75 1.07
N ILE A 320 24.46 43.72 0.14
CA ILE A 320 23.18 44.24 -0.37
C ILE A 320 22.34 43.11 -0.99
N TYR A 321 22.94 42.27 -1.84
CA TYR A 321 22.23 41.16 -2.46
C TYR A 321 21.85 40.07 -1.46
N LYS A 322 22.64 39.81 -0.40
CA LYS A 322 22.28 38.93 0.69
C LYS A 322 21.07 39.42 1.46
N GLU A 323 21.02 40.68 1.80
CA GLU A 323 19.86 41.28 2.49
C GLU A 323 18.62 41.20 1.62
N ALA A 324 18.73 41.52 0.33
CA ALA A 324 17.64 41.37 -0.63
C ALA A 324 17.17 39.93 -0.75
N TYR A 325 18.08 38.94 -0.80
CA TYR A 325 17.76 37.51 -0.81
C TYR A 325 16.95 37.12 0.43
N PHE A 326 17.42 37.43 1.63
CA PHE A 326 16.72 37.06 2.86
C PHE A 326 15.39 37.79 3.02
N ALA A 327 15.25 39.02 2.52
CA ALA A 327 13.98 39.72 2.50
C ALA A 327 12.92 38.96 1.67
N VAL A 328 13.32 38.41 0.52
CA VAL A 328 12.41 37.55 -0.31
C VAL A 328 12.18 36.21 0.33
N VAL A 329 13.23 35.47 0.68
CA VAL A 329 13.15 34.08 1.13
C VAL A 329 12.38 33.94 2.46
N ASN A 330 12.54 34.93 3.37
CA ASN A 330 11.78 34.92 4.63
C ASN A 330 10.26 35.13 4.45
N SER A 331 9.84 35.64 3.28
CA SER A 331 8.41 35.77 2.94
C SER A 331 7.82 34.54 2.28
N LEU A 332 8.66 33.54 1.89
CA LEU A 332 8.22 32.34 1.22
C LEU A 332 7.79 31.26 2.21
N ALA A 333 6.76 30.55 1.84
CA ALA A 333 6.30 29.35 2.53
C ALA A 333 6.61 28.09 1.71
N ASN A 334 6.36 26.90 2.29
CA ASN A 334 6.36 25.61 1.56
C ASN A 334 7.68 25.30 0.83
N SER A 335 8.82 25.37 1.52
CA SER A 335 10.14 25.08 0.93
C SER A 335 10.23 23.70 0.27
N HIS A 336 9.41 22.71 0.71
CA HIS A 336 9.41 21.37 0.11
C HIS A 336 8.83 21.37 -1.32
N VAL A 337 7.94 22.29 -1.65
CA VAL A 337 7.42 22.41 -3.02
C VAL A 337 8.54 22.86 -3.97
N VAL A 338 9.37 23.81 -3.53
CA VAL A 338 10.55 24.23 -4.31
C VAL A 338 11.62 23.13 -4.35
N ALA A 339 11.83 22.44 -3.23
CA ALA A 339 12.82 21.37 -3.14
C ALA A 339 12.46 20.13 -3.97
N SER A 340 11.17 19.85 -4.24
CA SER A 340 10.75 18.72 -5.06
C SER A 340 11.24 18.81 -6.50
N LEU A 341 11.55 20.02 -7.00
CA LEU A 341 12.16 20.19 -8.32
C LEU A 341 13.52 19.52 -8.48
N LEU A 342 14.26 19.38 -7.38
CA LEU A 342 15.59 18.74 -7.41
C LEU A 342 15.50 17.21 -7.57
N ASP A 343 14.35 16.65 -7.34
CA ASP A 343 14.09 15.22 -7.50
C ASP A 343 13.59 14.86 -8.92
N LEU A 344 13.30 15.87 -9.77
CA LEU A 344 12.81 15.65 -11.14
C LEU A 344 13.97 15.35 -12.10
N PRO A 345 13.78 14.38 -13.04
CA PRO A 345 14.80 14.10 -14.05
C PRO A 345 14.93 15.23 -15.07
N ALA A 346 16.16 15.52 -15.50
CA ALA A 346 16.40 16.48 -16.56
C ALA A 346 15.84 15.98 -17.90
N LEU A 347 15.21 16.85 -18.70
CA LEU A 347 14.66 16.50 -20.02
C LEU A 347 15.72 15.93 -20.97
N ALA A 348 16.94 16.51 -20.95
CA ALA A 348 18.07 16.00 -21.74
C ALA A 348 18.39 14.55 -21.38
N SER A 349 18.35 14.19 -20.10
CA SER A 349 18.60 12.79 -19.65
C SER A 349 17.50 11.83 -20.10
N ILE A 350 16.27 12.29 -20.32
CA ILE A 350 15.18 11.46 -20.84
C ILE A 350 15.45 11.13 -22.31
N ALA A 351 15.84 12.12 -23.13
CA ALA A 351 16.19 11.91 -24.53
C ALA A 351 17.45 11.04 -24.69
N GLU A 352 18.48 11.28 -23.88
CA GLU A 352 19.71 10.47 -23.86
C GLU A 352 19.47 9.04 -23.42
N ASN A 353 18.52 8.81 -22.48
CA ASN A 353 18.17 7.50 -21.97
C ASN A 353 17.02 6.83 -22.72
N GLN A 354 16.53 7.39 -23.82
CA GLN A 354 15.41 6.82 -24.58
C GLN A 354 15.67 5.37 -24.98
N VAL A 355 16.87 5.04 -25.41
CA VAL A 355 17.28 3.68 -25.79
C VAL A 355 17.24 2.73 -24.58
N VAL A 356 17.63 3.20 -23.40
CA VAL A 356 17.57 2.42 -22.16
C VAL A 356 16.10 2.19 -21.73
N ILE A 357 15.26 3.22 -21.83
CA ILE A 357 13.83 3.12 -21.52
C ILE A 357 13.16 2.11 -22.46
N GLN A 358 13.46 2.14 -23.75
CA GLN A 358 12.96 1.16 -24.72
C GLN A 358 13.42 -0.27 -24.38
N ALA A 359 14.70 -0.44 -24.05
CA ALA A 359 15.27 -1.73 -23.66
C ALA A 359 14.59 -2.29 -22.38
N LEU A 360 14.42 -1.46 -21.35
CA LEU A 360 13.75 -1.86 -20.12
C LEU A 360 12.26 -2.18 -20.35
N THR A 361 11.58 -1.42 -21.21
CA THR A 361 10.18 -1.66 -21.56
C THR A 361 10.01 -3.01 -22.27
N ARG A 362 10.87 -3.34 -23.25
CA ARG A 362 10.89 -4.64 -23.92
C ARG A 362 11.11 -5.79 -22.92
N LEU A 363 12.10 -5.66 -22.04
CA LEU A 363 12.37 -6.65 -21.00
C LEU A 363 11.18 -6.82 -20.05
N LEU A 364 10.50 -5.74 -19.72
CA LEU A 364 9.38 -5.77 -18.78
C LEU A 364 8.16 -6.46 -19.39
N ILE A 365 7.84 -6.19 -20.65
CA ILE A 365 6.76 -6.88 -21.38
C ILE A 365 7.07 -8.38 -21.50
N LEU A 366 8.31 -8.74 -21.80
CA LEU A 366 8.72 -10.14 -21.88
C LEU A 366 8.68 -10.82 -20.50
N ALA A 367 9.11 -10.13 -19.46
CA ALA A 367 9.05 -10.63 -18.09
C ALA A 367 7.61 -10.87 -17.61
N GLU A 368 6.66 -10.04 -18.03
CA GLU A 368 5.23 -10.25 -17.77
C GLU A 368 4.71 -11.53 -18.43
N ARG A 369 5.07 -11.79 -19.69
CA ARG A 369 4.72 -13.04 -20.38
C ARG A 369 5.31 -14.27 -19.70
N HIS A 370 6.57 -14.18 -19.25
CA HIS A 370 7.20 -15.25 -18.47
C HIS A 370 6.56 -15.44 -17.10
N LEU A 371 6.02 -14.37 -16.51
CA LEU A 371 5.32 -14.46 -15.22
C LEU A 371 4.09 -15.38 -15.31
N TRP A 372 3.33 -15.33 -16.39
CA TRP A 372 2.22 -16.25 -16.62
C TRP A 372 2.68 -17.71 -16.68
N ILE A 373 3.79 -17.98 -17.36
CA ILE A 373 4.37 -19.33 -17.43
C ILE A 373 4.82 -19.80 -16.05
N VAL A 374 5.44 -18.93 -15.26
CA VAL A 374 5.87 -19.22 -13.89
C VAL A 374 4.67 -19.53 -13.00
N PHE A 375 3.63 -18.70 -13.06
CA PHE A 375 2.38 -18.91 -12.31
C PHE A 375 1.70 -20.23 -12.67
N GLN A 376 1.59 -20.55 -13.96
CA GLN A 376 1.03 -21.83 -14.41
C GLN A 376 1.84 -23.03 -13.88
N ALA A 377 3.17 -22.93 -13.93
CA ALA A 377 4.04 -24.01 -13.44
C ALA A 377 3.98 -24.18 -11.91
N ALA A 378 3.80 -23.08 -11.18
CA ALA A 378 3.66 -23.10 -9.71
C ALA A 378 2.25 -23.50 -9.24
N GLY A 379 1.22 -23.34 -10.07
CA GLY A 379 -0.17 -23.45 -9.66
C GLY A 379 -0.63 -22.33 -8.72
N GLU A 380 0.14 -21.25 -8.64
CA GLU A 380 -0.10 -20.10 -7.76
C GLU A 380 -0.11 -18.81 -8.58
N VAL A 381 -0.88 -17.83 -8.13
CA VAL A 381 -0.98 -16.50 -8.74
C VAL A 381 -1.03 -15.42 -7.66
N ASP A 382 -0.75 -14.18 -8.05
CA ASP A 382 -0.98 -13.02 -7.18
C ASP A 382 -2.39 -12.42 -7.36
N PHE A 383 -2.73 -11.46 -6.50
CA PHE A 383 -4.02 -10.76 -6.54
C PHE A 383 -4.24 -9.97 -7.85
N VAL A 384 -3.18 -9.51 -8.49
CA VAL A 384 -3.29 -8.79 -9.77
C VAL A 384 -3.72 -9.73 -10.88
N ALA A 385 -3.10 -10.92 -10.97
CA ALA A 385 -3.43 -11.91 -12.00
C ALA A 385 -4.88 -12.37 -11.89
N ILE A 386 -5.37 -12.67 -10.68
CA ILE A 386 -6.74 -13.12 -10.50
C ILE A 386 -7.76 -12.02 -10.84
N ALA A 387 -7.46 -10.75 -10.51
CA ALA A 387 -8.32 -9.62 -10.84
C ALA A 387 -8.33 -9.34 -12.35
N GLN A 388 -7.18 -9.41 -13.02
CA GLN A 388 -7.09 -9.29 -14.49
C GLN A 388 -7.84 -10.43 -15.19
N SER A 389 -7.71 -11.65 -14.70
CA SER A 389 -8.43 -12.80 -15.26
C SER A 389 -9.94 -12.69 -15.07
N ALA A 390 -10.39 -12.11 -13.95
CA ALA A 390 -11.80 -11.82 -13.73
C ALA A 390 -12.32 -10.76 -14.72
N GLN A 391 -11.52 -9.74 -15.04
CA GLN A 391 -11.87 -8.76 -16.08
C GLN A 391 -11.99 -9.42 -17.47
N LEU A 392 -11.04 -10.28 -17.86
CA LEU A 392 -11.10 -11.04 -19.10
C LEU A 392 -12.29 -12.00 -19.16
N ALA A 393 -12.77 -12.50 -18.02
CA ALA A 393 -13.97 -13.29 -17.94
C ALA A 393 -15.26 -12.48 -18.22
N LEU A 394 -15.25 -11.17 -17.96
CA LEU A 394 -16.38 -10.28 -18.23
C LEU A 394 -16.34 -9.64 -19.61
N GLU A 395 -15.15 -9.39 -20.16
CA GLU A 395 -14.97 -8.74 -21.45
C GLU A 395 -13.86 -9.43 -22.26
N ASN A 396 -14.07 -9.62 -23.53
CA ASN A 396 -13.09 -10.11 -24.49
C ASN A 396 -12.97 -9.15 -25.68
N GLU A 397 -12.13 -9.47 -26.67
CA GLU A 397 -11.93 -8.65 -27.88
C GLU A 397 -13.23 -8.39 -28.68
N GLN A 398 -14.29 -9.16 -28.44
CA GLN A 398 -15.60 -9.05 -29.10
C GLN A 398 -16.60 -8.25 -28.25
N GLY A 399 -16.24 -7.81 -27.05
CA GLY A 399 -17.09 -7.07 -26.10
C GLY A 399 -17.50 -7.88 -24.87
N ALA A 400 -18.64 -7.54 -24.27
CA ALA A 400 -19.15 -8.19 -23.06
C ALA A 400 -19.40 -9.68 -23.28
N THR A 401 -18.96 -10.53 -22.37
CA THR A 401 -19.16 -11.97 -22.42
C THR A 401 -20.57 -12.37 -22.00
N ASP A 402 -21.00 -13.60 -22.32
CA ASP A 402 -22.26 -14.18 -21.81
C ASP A 402 -22.32 -14.16 -20.26
N LEU A 403 -21.18 -14.28 -19.59
CA LEU A 403 -21.09 -14.17 -18.13
C LEU A 403 -21.42 -12.75 -17.67
N ALA A 404 -20.86 -11.73 -18.31
CA ALA A 404 -21.16 -10.33 -17.99
C ALA A 404 -22.63 -10.01 -18.16
N LEU A 405 -23.25 -10.42 -19.28
CA LEU A 405 -24.67 -10.27 -19.54
C LEU A 405 -25.54 -11.00 -18.51
N LYS A 406 -25.13 -12.21 -18.11
CA LYS A 406 -25.84 -12.98 -17.09
C LYS A 406 -25.75 -12.36 -15.70
N LEU A 407 -24.62 -11.71 -15.39
CA LEU A 407 -24.43 -11.00 -14.11
C LEU A 407 -25.19 -9.68 -14.10
N ASP A 408 -25.19 -8.94 -15.19
CA ASP A 408 -25.98 -7.70 -15.32
C ASP A 408 -27.46 -7.95 -15.04
N TYR A 409 -27.99 -9.09 -15.47
CA TYR A 409 -29.37 -9.51 -15.19
C TYR A 409 -29.61 -9.99 -13.74
N LYS A 410 -28.55 -10.44 -13.04
CA LYS A 410 -28.68 -11.07 -11.71
C LYS A 410 -28.30 -10.17 -10.55
N ILE A 411 -27.54 -9.11 -10.79
CA ILE A 411 -27.05 -8.23 -9.72
C ILE A 411 -27.84 -6.93 -9.79
N SER A 412 -28.60 -6.63 -8.74
CA SER A 412 -29.36 -5.41 -8.61
C SER A 412 -28.69 -4.40 -7.67
N HIS A 413 -27.92 -4.89 -6.70
CA HIS A 413 -27.30 -4.02 -5.70
C HIS A 413 -25.88 -4.46 -5.40
N LEU A 414 -24.95 -3.50 -5.42
CA LEU A 414 -23.55 -3.71 -5.08
C LEU A 414 -23.16 -2.77 -3.92
N LEU A 415 -22.68 -3.37 -2.82
CA LEU A 415 -22.17 -2.65 -1.66
C LEU A 415 -20.67 -2.92 -1.54
N ILE A 416 -19.88 -1.87 -1.32
CA ILE A 416 -18.42 -1.99 -1.17
C ILE A 416 -18.00 -1.32 0.13
N ASP A 417 -17.43 -2.11 1.04
CA ASP A 417 -16.86 -1.63 2.30
C ASP A 417 -15.37 -1.32 2.13
N GLU A 418 -14.85 -0.36 2.90
CA GLU A 418 -13.47 0.10 2.88
C GLU A 418 -12.99 0.47 1.46
N PHE A 419 -13.83 1.21 0.72
CA PHE A 419 -13.56 1.54 -0.69
C PHE A 419 -12.24 2.30 -0.91
N GLN A 420 -11.72 3.03 0.10
CA GLN A 420 -10.42 3.70 0.06
C GLN A 420 -9.23 2.73 -0.08
N ASP A 421 -9.45 1.45 0.19
CA ASP A 421 -8.40 0.41 0.10
C ASP A 421 -8.44 -0.37 -1.23
N THR A 422 -9.32 0.03 -2.17
CA THR A 422 -9.39 -0.59 -3.49
C THR A 422 -8.22 -0.20 -4.39
N SER A 423 -7.83 -1.11 -5.27
CA SER A 423 -6.83 -0.90 -6.30
C SER A 423 -7.48 -0.49 -7.64
N PRO A 424 -6.71 0.11 -8.58
CA PRO A 424 -7.22 0.45 -9.92
C PRO A 424 -7.86 -0.74 -10.66
N VAL A 425 -7.28 -1.93 -10.53
CA VAL A 425 -7.79 -3.15 -11.18
C VAL A 425 -9.14 -3.56 -10.58
N GLN A 426 -9.28 -3.45 -9.26
CA GLN A 426 -10.53 -3.76 -8.57
C GLN A 426 -11.63 -2.75 -8.90
N THR A 427 -11.28 -1.47 -9.01
CA THR A 427 -12.24 -0.42 -9.42
C THR A 427 -12.74 -0.66 -10.85
N ARG A 428 -11.85 -1.01 -11.78
CA ARG A 428 -12.24 -1.38 -13.16
C ARG A 428 -13.15 -2.61 -13.20
N LEU A 429 -12.92 -3.60 -12.33
CA LEU A 429 -13.84 -4.73 -12.21
C LEU A 429 -15.23 -4.27 -11.79
N VAL A 430 -15.32 -3.35 -10.83
CA VAL A 430 -16.61 -2.75 -10.43
C VAL A 430 -17.25 -2.01 -11.59
N GLU A 431 -16.49 -1.19 -12.33
CA GLU A 431 -16.97 -0.49 -13.54
C GLU A 431 -17.59 -1.47 -14.56
N LYS A 432 -16.91 -2.61 -14.82
CA LYS A 432 -17.41 -3.64 -15.72
C LYS A 432 -18.66 -4.34 -15.19
N LEU A 433 -18.79 -4.54 -13.88
CA LEU A 433 -19.99 -5.13 -13.28
C LEU A 433 -21.22 -4.22 -13.35
N ILE A 434 -21.02 -2.91 -13.40
CA ILE A 434 -22.11 -1.92 -13.44
C ILE A 434 -22.28 -1.25 -14.83
N GLU A 435 -21.58 -1.73 -15.86
CA GLU A 435 -21.54 -1.09 -17.19
C GLU A 435 -22.92 -0.94 -17.82
N GLY A 436 -23.83 -1.92 -17.61
CA GLY A 436 -25.22 -1.87 -18.09
C GLY A 436 -26.18 -1.09 -17.21
N TRP A 437 -25.72 -0.51 -16.10
CA TRP A 437 -26.60 0.18 -15.16
C TRP A 437 -26.88 1.62 -15.61
N GLN A 438 -28.08 2.12 -15.32
CA GLN A 438 -28.45 3.50 -15.61
C GLN A 438 -28.89 4.19 -14.31
N PRO A 439 -28.72 5.51 -14.19
CA PRO A 439 -29.30 6.25 -13.08
C PRO A 439 -30.82 5.98 -12.96
N ASP A 440 -31.28 5.70 -11.75
CA ASP A 440 -32.71 5.49 -11.44
C ASP A 440 -33.38 4.26 -12.09
N ASP A 441 -32.61 3.29 -12.60
CA ASP A 441 -33.13 2.03 -13.16
C ASP A 441 -33.51 0.98 -12.08
N GLY A 442 -33.41 1.34 -10.82
CA GLY A 442 -33.70 0.47 -9.69
C GLY A 442 -32.48 -0.30 -9.17
N ARG A 443 -31.34 -0.23 -9.85
CA ARG A 443 -30.06 -0.80 -9.40
C ARG A 443 -29.25 0.23 -8.65
N THR A 444 -28.48 -0.19 -7.62
CA THR A 444 -27.77 0.77 -6.78
C THR A 444 -26.36 0.32 -6.43
N LEU A 445 -25.41 1.27 -6.51
CA LEU A 445 -24.05 1.13 -6.03
C LEU A 445 -23.88 1.91 -4.72
N PHE A 446 -23.34 1.26 -3.68
CA PHE A 446 -23.13 1.86 -2.38
C PHE A 446 -21.70 1.64 -1.92
N CYS A 447 -20.88 2.66 -1.99
CA CYS A 447 -19.49 2.63 -1.53
C CYS A 447 -19.37 3.28 -0.15
N VAL A 448 -18.67 2.65 0.77
CA VAL A 448 -18.38 3.21 2.10
C VAL A 448 -16.89 3.14 2.37
N GLY A 449 -16.34 4.21 2.94
CA GLY A 449 -14.93 4.23 3.30
C GLY A 449 -14.54 5.45 4.11
N ASP A 450 -13.28 5.48 4.51
CA ASP A 450 -12.63 6.62 5.11
C ASP A 450 -11.30 6.89 4.40
N PRO A 451 -11.24 7.87 3.51
CA PRO A 451 -10.00 8.15 2.77
C PRO A 451 -8.83 8.51 3.70
N MET A 452 -9.09 9.01 4.93
CA MET A 452 -8.05 9.27 5.93
C MET A 452 -7.46 7.98 6.55
N GLN A 453 -8.11 6.83 6.35
CA GLN A 453 -7.66 5.52 6.84
C GLN A 453 -7.06 4.63 5.74
N SER A 454 -6.75 5.16 4.56
CA SER A 454 -6.06 4.40 3.51
C SER A 454 -4.62 4.09 3.92
N ILE A 455 -4.37 2.87 4.41
CA ILE A 455 -3.06 2.41 4.90
C ILE A 455 -2.48 1.25 4.09
N TYR A 456 -3.21 0.77 3.07
CA TYR A 456 -2.84 -0.39 2.25
C TYR A 456 -2.18 -0.03 0.92
N ARG A 457 -1.47 1.12 0.84
CA ARG A 457 -0.71 1.50 -0.36
C ARG A 457 0.29 0.43 -0.79
N PHE A 458 0.85 -0.33 0.15
CA PHE A 458 1.73 -1.48 -0.14
C PHE A 458 0.98 -2.66 -0.79
N ARG A 459 -0.36 -2.74 -0.65
CA ARG A 459 -1.28 -3.63 -1.37
C ARG A 459 -1.93 -2.95 -2.57
N LYS A 460 -1.35 -1.84 -3.04
CA LYS A 460 -1.79 -1.07 -4.23
C LYS A 460 -3.11 -0.32 -4.08
N ALA A 461 -3.57 -0.13 -2.84
CA ALA A 461 -4.68 0.79 -2.57
C ALA A 461 -4.30 2.20 -3.07
N ASP A 462 -5.25 2.82 -3.76
CA ASP A 462 -5.10 4.17 -4.30
C ASP A 462 -6.26 5.05 -3.84
N VAL A 463 -5.98 5.91 -2.89
CA VAL A 463 -6.99 6.81 -2.33
C VAL A 463 -7.54 7.82 -3.33
N SER A 464 -6.81 8.09 -4.42
CA SER A 464 -7.30 8.96 -5.50
C SER A 464 -8.58 8.41 -6.12
N LEU A 465 -8.76 7.09 -6.17
CA LEU A 465 -9.98 6.44 -6.66
C LEU A 465 -11.20 6.79 -5.80
N PHE A 466 -11.03 6.91 -4.48
CA PHE A 466 -12.10 7.36 -3.59
C PHE A 466 -12.50 8.81 -3.90
N LEU A 467 -11.51 9.69 -4.11
CA LEU A 467 -11.75 11.09 -4.46
C LEU A 467 -12.41 11.21 -5.84
N GLN A 468 -11.93 10.47 -6.84
CA GLN A 468 -12.51 10.42 -8.18
C GLN A 468 -13.96 9.94 -8.14
N ALA A 469 -14.24 8.83 -7.45
CA ALA A 469 -15.57 8.29 -7.30
C ALA A 469 -16.52 9.26 -6.56
N SER A 470 -15.99 10.05 -5.61
CA SER A 470 -16.77 11.06 -4.88
C SER A 470 -17.14 12.26 -5.75
N GLU A 471 -16.35 12.59 -6.76
CA GLU A 471 -16.55 13.77 -7.62
C GLU A 471 -17.24 13.41 -8.95
N PHE A 472 -16.82 12.30 -9.57
CA PHE A 472 -17.26 11.93 -10.92
C PHE A 472 -18.15 10.67 -10.96
N GLY A 473 -18.27 9.93 -9.85
CA GLY A 473 -18.91 8.61 -9.83
C GLY A 473 -17.95 7.49 -10.24
N ILE A 474 -18.50 6.32 -10.58
CA ILE A 474 -17.75 5.15 -11.06
C ILE A 474 -18.29 4.77 -12.44
N GLY A 475 -17.40 4.75 -13.43
CA GLY A 475 -17.78 4.60 -14.82
C GLY A 475 -18.73 5.74 -15.24
N HIS A 476 -19.92 5.39 -15.72
CA HIS A 476 -20.96 6.36 -16.10
C HIS A 476 -22.03 6.57 -15.00
N LEU A 477 -21.92 5.85 -13.86
CA LEU A 477 -22.89 5.93 -12.77
C LEU A 477 -22.49 7.02 -11.77
N PRO A 478 -23.24 8.12 -11.65
CA PRO A 478 -22.97 9.16 -10.68
C PRO A 478 -23.26 8.67 -9.25
N LEU A 479 -22.45 9.07 -8.30
CA LEU A 479 -22.62 8.77 -6.89
C LEU A 479 -22.90 10.04 -6.09
N THR A 480 -23.96 10.01 -5.26
CA THR A 480 -24.19 11.10 -4.32
C THR A 480 -23.26 10.94 -3.12
N ARG A 481 -22.40 11.94 -2.89
CA ARG A 481 -21.50 11.96 -1.73
C ARG A 481 -22.27 12.27 -0.45
N LEU A 482 -22.11 11.41 0.55
CA LEU A 482 -22.61 11.60 1.91
C LEU A 482 -21.43 11.58 2.89
N GLN A 483 -21.43 12.46 3.87
CA GLN A 483 -20.39 12.54 4.88
C GLN A 483 -20.97 12.30 6.27
N LEU A 484 -20.40 11.36 7.00
CA LEU A 484 -20.65 11.14 8.42
C LEU A 484 -19.57 11.85 9.24
N SER A 485 -19.99 12.38 10.39
CA SER A 485 -19.11 13.18 11.24
C SER A 485 -19.12 12.78 12.71
N ARG A 486 -19.92 11.78 13.11
CA ARG A 486 -20.06 11.39 14.50
C ARG A 486 -19.17 10.17 14.82
N ASN A 487 -18.32 10.30 15.82
CA ASN A 487 -17.54 9.19 16.38
C ASN A 487 -18.24 8.66 17.63
N ASN A 488 -18.70 7.40 17.57
CA ASN A 488 -19.41 6.72 18.65
C ASN A 488 -18.49 5.81 19.48
N ARG A 489 -17.20 5.73 19.13
CA ARG A 489 -16.23 4.81 19.74
C ARG A 489 -15.32 5.50 20.74
N SER A 490 -14.72 6.61 20.36
CA SER A 490 -13.63 7.24 21.08
C SER A 490 -14.11 8.20 22.16
N HIS A 491 -13.31 8.36 23.21
CA HIS A 491 -13.51 9.37 24.23
C HIS A 491 -13.37 10.78 23.63
N PRO A 492 -14.17 11.79 24.08
CA PRO A 492 -14.13 13.15 23.55
C PRO A 492 -12.74 13.78 23.55
N ALA A 493 -11.95 13.62 24.61
CA ALA A 493 -10.58 14.16 24.68
C ALA A 493 -9.64 13.58 23.62
N VAL A 494 -9.84 12.32 23.21
CA VAL A 494 -9.09 11.70 22.11
C VAL A 494 -9.50 12.31 20.79
N VAL A 495 -10.81 12.48 20.56
CA VAL A 495 -11.37 13.13 19.36
C VAL A 495 -10.87 14.57 19.21
N ASP A 496 -10.88 15.34 20.30
CA ASP A 496 -10.42 16.74 20.29
C ASP A 496 -8.91 16.84 20.02
N TRP A 497 -8.12 15.90 20.57
CA TRP A 497 -6.69 15.86 20.31
C TRP A 497 -6.42 15.54 18.84
N ILE A 498 -7.10 14.54 18.27
CA ILE A 498 -6.98 14.16 16.87
C ILE A 498 -7.36 15.32 15.96
N ASN A 499 -8.51 15.96 16.20
CA ASN A 499 -8.98 17.11 15.42
C ASN A 499 -7.95 18.25 15.38
N ARG A 500 -7.28 18.53 16.51
CA ARG A 500 -6.24 19.58 16.59
C ARG A 500 -4.95 19.18 15.90
N ALA A 501 -4.47 17.95 16.13
CA ALA A 501 -3.20 17.47 15.61
C ALA A 501 -3.28 17.25 14.09
N PHE A 502 -4.27 16.53 13.62
CA PHE A 502 -4.34 16.12 12.22
C PHE A 502 -4.76 17.24 11.26
N LYS A 503 -5.47 18.27 11.75
CA LYS A 503 -5.69 19.49 10.97
C LYS A 503 -4.39 20.19 10.54
N GLN A 504 -3.29 19.98 11.29
CA GLN A 504 -1.98 20.54 10.98
C GLN A 504 -1.11 19.60 10.13
N VAL A 505 -1.42 18.29 10.15
CA VAL A 505 -0.62 17.25 9.47
C VAL A 505 -1.12 16.99 8.07
N PHE A 506 -2.46 16.97 7.88
CA PHE A 506 -3.05 16.71 6.57
C PHE A 506 -2.96 17.95 5.67
N PRO A 507 -2.96 17.76 4.33
CA PRO A 507 -3.05 18.85 3.37
C PRO A 507 -4.27 19.75 3.60
N ALA A 508 -4.17 21.01 3.18
CA ALA A 508 -5.27 21.98 3.33
C ALA A 508 -6.47 21.66 2.40
N GLN A 509 -6.21 21.04 1.25
CA GLN A 509 -7.20 20.69 0.22
C GLN A 509 -6.94 19.29 -0.35
N ASP A 510 -7.99 18.68 -0.88
CA ASP A 510 -7.89 17.43 -1.62
C ASP A 510 -7.17 17.68 -2.96
N ASN A 511 -6.36 16.70 -3.39
CA ASN A 511 -5.75 16.68 -4.72
C ASN A 511 -5.81 15.25 -5.26
N ILE A 512 -6.66 15.03 -6.26
CA ILE A 512 -6.89 13.73 -6.88
C ILE A 512 -5.60 13.20 -7.50
N ASN A 513 -4.86 14.04 -8.24
CA ASN A 513 -3.66 13.63 -8.97
C ASN A 513 -2.53 13.15 -8.05
N GLN A 514 -2.45 13.71 -6.85
CA GLN A 514 -1.44 13.35 -5.84
C GLN A 514 -1.95 12.34 -4.82
N GLY A 515 -3.24 11.99 -4.85
CA GLY A 515 -3.89 11.20 -3.80
C GLY A 515 -3.82 11.90 -2.44
N ALA A 516 -3.79 13.23 -2.42
CA ALA A 516 -3.72 14.03 -1.21
C ALA A 516 -5.13 14.31 -0.67
N ILE A 517 -5.32 14.10 0.63
CA ILE A 517 -6.61 14.26 1.30
C ILE A 517 -6.50 15.34 2.35
N SER A 518 -7.49 16.24 2.42
CA SER A 518 -7.62 17.17 3.52
C SER A 518 -8.26 16.50 4.74
N TYR A 519 -8.00 17.06 5.92
CA TYR A 519 -8.55 16.51 7.16
C TYR A 519 -10.07 16.74 7.28
N ARG A 520 -10.80 15.67 7.64
CA ARG A 520 -12.26 15.70 7.94
C ARG A 520 -12.47 15.73 9.44
N GLN A 521 -12.96 16.85 9.95
CA GLN A 521 -13.27 16.98 11.37
C GLN A 521 -14.50 16.17 11.75
N PHE A 522 -14.48 15.55 12.94
CA PHE A 522 -15.58 14.77 13.49
C PHE A 522 -15.85 15.09 14.95
N THR A 523 -17.02 14.71 15.44
CA THR A 523 -17.51 14.99 16.80
C THR A 523 -17.67 13.70 17.60
N ALA A 524 -17.34 13.73 18.89
CA ALA A 524 -17.59 12.61 19.79
C ALA A 524 -19.04 12.59 20.25
N SER A 525 -19.66 11.39 20.30
CA SER A 525 -20.99 11.19 20.87
C SER A 525 -20.97 10.68 22.30
N ARG A 526 -19.82 10.20 22.78
CA ARG A 526 -19.68 9.71 24.14
C ARG A 526 -19.66 10.86 25.16
N PRO A 527 -20.16 10.64 26.40
CA PRO A 527 -20.03 11.62 27.48
C PRO A 527 -18.55 11.79 27.87
N VAL A 528 -18.22 12.96 28.38
CA VAL A 528 -16.89 13.26 28.93
C VAL A 528 -16.74 12.53 30.28
N VAL A 529 -15.66 11.77 30.43
CA VAL A 529 -15.25 11.15 31.68
C VAL A 529 -14.01 11.88 32.19
N VAL A 530 -14.03 12.37 33.40
CA VAL A 530 -12.93 13.13 33.99
C VAL A 530 -11.74 12.20 34.25
N GLY A 531 -10.54 12.63 33.87
CA GLY A 531 -9.30 11.87 34.02
C GLY A 531 -8.93 10.98 32.82
N GLU A 532 -9.78 10.87 31.80
CA GLU A 532 -9.48 10.18 30.56
C GLU A 532 -8.98 11.16 29.47
N GLY A 533 -8.10 10.71 28.61
CA GLY A 533 -7.59 11.54 27.51
C GLY A 533 -6.33 11.00 26.88
N VAL A 534 -5.54 11.90 26.30
CA VAL A 534 -4.26 11.60 25.67
C VAL A 534 -3.12 12.07 26.58
N THR A 535 -2.22 11.16 26.92
CA THR A 535 -1.01 11.45 27.70
C THR A 535 0.24 11.19 26.86
N LEU A 536 1.17 12.13 26.86
CA LEU A 536 2.47 11.99 26.18
C LEU A 536 3.54 11.59 27.20
N HIS A 537 4.34 10.60 26.86
CA HIS A 537 5.41 10.06 27.70
C HIS A 537 6.75 10.15 26.95
N PRO A 538 7.36 11.36 26.80
CA PRO A 538 8.61 11.52 26.09
C PRO A 538 9.77 10.92 26.88
N LEU A 539 10.57 10.07 26.22
CA LEU A 539 11.88 9.64 26.72
C LEU A 539 12.95 10.43 25.96
N ILE A 540 13.68 11.28 26.68
CA ILE A 540 14.67 12.18 26.12
C ILE A 540 16.07 11.64 26.46
N LEU A 541 16.91 11.45 25.43
CA LEU A 541 18.35 11.23 25.60
C LEU A 541 19.05 12.58 25.65
N GLU A 542 19.82 12.83 26.71
CA GLU A 542 20.82 13.88 26.70
C GLU A 542 21.96 13.43 25.77
N ALA A 543 22.20 14.19 24.71
CA ALA A 543 23.25 14.07 23.71
C ALA A 543 24.12 12.80 23.77
N ALA A 544 23.59 11.68 23.32
CA ALA A 544 24.31 10.41 23.34
C ALA A 544 24.98 10.17 21.99
N GLU A 545 26.29 10.20 21.99
CA GLU A 545 27.13 9.95 20.81
C GLU A 545 27.31 8.45 20.50
N ASP A 546 26.92 7.53 21.41
CA ASP A 546 27.26 6.10 21.32
C ASP A 546 26.08 5.20 20.96
N ALA A 547 26.36 4.15 20.15
CA ALA A 547 25.40 3.09 19.81
C ALA A 547 24.83 2.37 21.06
N ASN A 548 25.62 2.26 22.13
CA ASN A 548 25.20 1.68 23.41
C ASN A 548 24.12 2.50 24.11
N SER A 549 24.14 3.82 24.01
CA SER A 549 23.13 4.70 24.59
C SER A 549 21.77 4.58 23.89
N LYS A 550 21.77 4.38 22.57
CA LYS A 550 20.55 4.11 21.80
C LYS A 550 19.95 2.73 22.11
N ALA A 551 20.78 1.72 22.34
CA ALA A 551 20.32 0.39 22.73
C ALA A 551 19.73 0.41 24.14
N ASN A 552 20.35 1.18 25.05
CA ASN A 552 19.84 1.36 26.42
C ASN A 552 18.48 2.09 26.44
N LEU A 553 18.28 3.09 25.57
CA LEU A 553 16.98 3.78 25.46
C LEU A 553 15.85 2.83 25.10
N LYS A 554 16.05 1.94 24.13
CA LYS A 554 15.03 0.96 23.74
C LYS A 554 14.65 0.02 24.89
N GLN A 555 15.63 -0.35 25.72
CA GLN A 555 15.37 -1.17 26.89
C GLN A 555 14.61 -0.38 27.97
N VAL A 556 14.97 0.89 28.20
CA VAL A 556 14.27 1.78 29.14
C VAL A 556 12.83 2.02 28.67
N GLU A 557 12.62 2.25 27.37
CA GLU A 557 11.28 2.38 26.78
C GLU A 557 10.45 1.10 26.99
N ALA A 558 11.04 -0.06 26.72
CA ALA A 558 10.38 -1.35 26.88
C ALA A 558 9.96 -1.60 28.34
N SER A 559 10.83 -1.33 29.29
CA SER A 559 10.53 -1.44 30.72
C SER A 559 9.42 -0.47 31.14
N TYR A 560 9.54 0.80 30.72
CA TYR A 560 8.53 1.81 31.03
C TYR A 560 7.14 1.45 30.48
N VAL A 561 7.06 0.98 29.23
CA VAL A 561 5.80 0.56 28.61
C VAL A 561 5.22 -0.66 29.32
N ALA A 562 6.04 -1.65 29.69
CA ALA A 562 5.60 -2.83 30.43
C ALA A 562 5.02 -2.45 31.82
N ASP A 563 5.69 -1.58 32.55
CA ASP A 563 5.22 -1.07 33.85
C ASP A 563 3.91 -0.28 33.71
N LEU A 564 3.79 0.55 32.63
CA LEU A 564 2.58 1.30 32.34
C LEU A 564 1.39 0.35 32.08
N ILE A 565 1.61 -0.73 31.31
CA ILE A 565 0.59 -1.76 31.05
C ILE A 565 0.12 -2.40 32.36
N VAL A 566 1.06 -2.77 33.25
CA VAL A 566 0.73 -3.34 34.58
C VAL A 566 -0.10 -2.36 35.40
N LYS A 567 0.33 -1.10 35.47
CA LYS A 567 -0.36 -0.03 36.16
C LYS A 567 -1.79 0.18 35.67
N LEU A 568 -1.97 0.25 34.36
CA LEU A 568 -3.29 0.44 33.75
C LEU A 568 -4.22 -0.76 33.98
N ARG A 569 -3.71 -1.99 33.91
CA ARG A 569 -4.50 -3.19 34.22
C ARG A 569 -4.91 -3.25 35.69
N THR A 570 -4.02 -2.86 36.58
CA THR A 570 -4.32 -2.84 38.02
C THR A 570 -5.38 -1.78 38.37
N ALA A 571 -5.32 -0.61 37.70
CA ALA A 571 -6.26 0.48 37.94
C ALA A 571 -7.65 0.23 37.34
N ASN A 572 -7.73 -0.40 36.19
CA ASN A 572 -8.98 -0.47 35.38
C ASN A 572 -9.62 -1.88 35.34
N GLY A 573 -9.03 -2.86 36.05
CA GLY A 573 -9.51 -4.25 36.12
C GLY A 573 -8.98 -5.15 34.97
N ALA A 574 -9.10 -6.46 35.20
CA ALA A 574 -8.51 -7.49 34.30
C ALA A 574 -9.14 -7.57 32.92
N ASP A 575 -10.37 -7.10 32.76
CA ASP A 575 -11.14 -7.20 31.50
C ASP A 575 -10.81 -6.10 30.49
N ASN A 576 -9.96 -5.13 30.85
CA ASN A 576 -9.56 -4.07 29.93
C ASN A 576 -8.53 -4.55 28.91
N HIS A 577 -8.85 -4.33 27.63
CA HIS A 577 -7.94 -4.60 26.52
C HIS A 577 -7.01 -3.41 26.29
N ILE A 578 -5.70 -3.68 26.30
CA ILE A 578 -4.65 -2.70 25.99
C ILE A 578 -4.01 -3.10 24.66
N ALA A 579 -4.00 -2.19 23.68
CA ALA A 579 -3.30 -2.37 22.43
C ALA A 579 -2.01 -1.55 22.42
N VAL A 580 -0.91 -2.18 22.04
CA VAL A 580 0.38 -1.52 21.81
C VAL A 580 0.60 -1.43 20.29
N LEU A 581 0.60 -0.21 19.76
CA LEU A 581 0.83 0.07 18.35
C LEU A 581 2.24 0.59 18.13
N VAL A 582 2.94 0.02 17.16
CA VAL A 582 4.32 0.38 16.84
C VAL A 582 4.47 0.66 15.33
N ARG A 583 5.44 1.48 14.96
CA ARG A 583 5.71 1.80 13.56
C ARG A 583 6.26 0.61 12.76
N SER A 584 7.06 -0.24 13.39
CA SER A 584 7.60 -1.46 12.79
C SER A 584 7.74 -2.57 13.82
N ARG A 585 7.74 -3.82 13.38
CA ARG A 585 7.88 -5.02 14.23
C ARG A 585 9.18 -5.01 15.06
N SER A 586 10.24 -4.40 14.54
CA SER A 586 11.53 -4.29 15.23
C SER A 586 11.45 -3.54 16.56
N HIS A 587 10.46 -2.66 16.76
CA HIS A 587 10.23 -1.95 18.02
C HIS A 587 9.64 -2.83 19.14
N LEU A 588 9.09 -4.00 18.78
CA LEU A 588 8.47 -4.89 19.77
C LEU A 588 9.46 -5.88 20.38
N LYS A 589 10.64 -6.05 19.82
CA LYS A 589 11.60 -7.07 20.22
C LYS A 589 11.98 -6.93 21.71
N GLU A 590 12.38 -5.73 22.13
CA GLU A 590 12.77 -5.42 23.48
C GLU A 590 11.58 -5.49 24.44
N LEU A 591 10.40 -4.97 24.04
CA LEU A 591 9.18 -5.02 24.83
C LEU A 591 8.70 -6.45 25.09
N VAL A 592 8.68 -7.30 24.07
CA VAL A 592 8.31 -8.72 24.21
C VAL A 592 9.29 -9.46 25.15
N SER A 593 10.60 -9.17 25.00
CA SER A 593 11.63 -9.72 25.88
C SER A 593 11.45 -9.27 27.33
N GLU A 594 11.14 -7.99 27.54
CA GLU A 594 10.90 -7.40 28.86
C GLU A 594 9.68 -8.02 29.54
N ILE A 595 8.54 -8.09 28.84
CA ILE A 595 7.31 -8.70 29.37
C ILE A 595 7.56 -10.17 29.75
N ARG A 596 8.23 -10.95 28.92
CA ARG A 596 8.51 -12.36 29.19
C ARG A 596 9.43 -12.56 30.39
N ARG A 597 10.41 -11.67 30.57
CA ARG A 597 11.42 -11.77 31.65
C ARG A 597 10.90 -11.26 32.98
N ASN A 598 10.31 -10.09 33.00
CA ASN A 598 10.01 -9.36 34.24
C ASN A 598 8.51 -9.35 34.58
N HIS A 599 7.62 -9.62 33.62
CA HIS A 599 6.17 -9.61 33.82
C HIS A 599 5.48 -10.88 33.25
N PRO A 600 5.89 -12.12 33.65
CA PRO A 600 5.40 -13.37 33.08
C PRO A 600 3.90 -13.62 33.30
N SER A 601 3.26 -12.90 34.21
CA SER A 601 1.82 -12.93 34.44
C SER A 601 1.01 -12.16 33.40
N LEU A 602 1.64 -11.25 32.64
CA LEU A 602 1.01 -10.54 31.53
C LEU A 602 0.85 -11.46 30.32
N LYS A 603 -0.40 -11.83 30.04
CA LYS A 603 -0.72 -12.53 28.79
C LYS A 603 -0.93 -11.51 27.69
N PHE A 604 -0.26 -11.71 26.57
CA PHE A 604 -0.40 -10.87 25.39
C PHE A 604 -0.55 -11.72 24.13
N GLN A 605 -1.24 -11.19 23.14
CA GLN A 605 -1.34 -11.75 21.80
C GLN A 605 -0.42 -10.94 20.90
N ALA A 606 0.57 -11.61 20.35
CA ALA A 606 1.45 -11.04 19.33
C ALA A 606 0.89 -11.39 17.96
N VAL A 607 0.43 -10.38 17.23
CA VAL A 607 -0.13 -10.58 15.87
C VAL A 607 0.98 -10.35 14.86
N GLU A 608 1.30 -11.38 14.07
CA GLU A 608 2.27 -11.33 12.95
C GLU A 608 3.65 -10.74 13.31
N ILE A 609 4.15 -10.95 14.53
CA ILE A 609 5.43 -10.38 14.97
C ILE A 609 6.62 -11.10 14.37
N GLU A 610 6.54 -12.43 14.30
CA GLU A 610 7.60 -13.30 13.76
C GLU A 610 6.98 -14.35 12.86
N HIS A 611 7.58 -14.59 11.70
CA HIS A 611 7.27 -15.77 10.92
C HIS A 611 7.75 -17.02 11.67
N LEU A 612 6.94 -18.07 11.65
CA LEU A 612 7.25 -19.31 12.38
C LEU A 612 8.60 -19.90 11.95
N ASN A 613 8.92 -19.77 10.66
CA ASN A 613 10.18 -20.22 10.05
C ASN A 613 11.41 -19.39 10.44
N GLU A 614 11.27 -18.21 11.05
CA GLU A 614 12.39 -17.40 11.53
C GLU A 614 12.86 -17.84 12.93
N ARG A 615 12.09 -18.67 13.62
CA ARG A 615 12.48 -19.18 14.94
C ARG A 615 13.55 -20.25 14.80
N GLN A 616 14.66 -20.10 15.54
CA GLN A 616 15.78 -21.05 15.51
C GLN A 616 15.32 -22.50 15.73
N THR A 617 14.46 -22.75 16.68
CA THR A 617 13.91 -24.09 16.97
C THR A 617 13.17 -24.69 15.77
N VAL A 618 12.45 -23.86 15.01
CA VAL A 618 11.73 -24.29 13.80
C VAL A 618 12.70 -24.54 12.66
N GLN A 619 13.71 -23.66 12.48
CA GLN A 619 14.76 -23.85 11.48
C GLN A 619 15.59 -25.11 11.75
N ASP A 620 15.90 -25.39 13.02
CA ASP A 620 16.60 -26.60 13.42
C ASP A 620 15.73 -27.84 13.09
N ALA A 621 14.46 -27.82 13.45
CA ALA A 621 13.52 -28.92 13.14
C ALA A 621 13.33 -29.10 11.62
N LEU A 622 13.23 -28.00 10.86
CA LEU A 622 13.14 -28.04 9.41
C LEU A 622 14.41 -28.62 8.79
N SER A 623 15.59 -28.22 9.32
CA SER A 623 16.89 -28.77 8.89
C SER A 623 16.95 -30.27 9.12
N LEU A 624 16.41 -30.77 10.23
CA LEU A 624 16.32 -32.21 10.50
C LEU A 624 15.44 -32.94 9.47
N VAL A 625 14.26 -32.38 9.18
CA VAL A 625 13.35 -32.96 8.16
C VAL A 625 14.00 -32.99 6.78
N CYS A 626 14.64 -31.89 6.35
CA CYS A 626 15.35 -31.81 5.06
C CYS A 626 16.51 -32.81 5.00
N ALA A 627 17.33 -32.90 6.03
CA ALA A 627 18.45 -33.84 6.11
C ALA A 627 18.00 -35.30 6.03
N LEU A 628 16.93 -35.67 6.71
CA LEU A 628 16.37 -37.04 6.67
C LEU A 628 15.72 -37.35 5.33
N HIS A 629 15.09 -36.38 4.71
CA HIS A 629 14.44 -36.54 3.41
C HIS A 629 15.46 -36.65 2.28
N HIS A 630 16.58 -35.91 2.38
CA HIS A 630 17.64 -35.91 1.40
C HIS A 630 19.03 -36.09 2.06
N ARG A 631 19.46 -37.36 2.20
CA ARG A 631 20.70 -37.71 2.92
C ARG A 631 21.98 -37.10 2.35
N ALA A 632 21.96 -36.64 1.10
CA ALA A 632 23.07 -35.95 0.49
C ALA A 632 23.08 -34.42 0.75
N ASP A 633 22.07 -33.88 1.43
CA ASP A 633 21.99 -32.46 1.77
C ASP A 633 22.98 -32.09 2.86
N ARG A 634 24.14 -31.65 2.41
CA ARG A 634 25.29 -31.34 3.26
C ARG A 634 25.01 -30.21 4.23
N THR A 635 24.30 -29.18 3.79
CA THR A 635 24.02 -27.99 4.60
C THR A 635 23.10 -28.33 5.75
N HIS A 636 22.00 -29.02 5.50
CA HIS A 636 21.05 -29.37 6.54
C HIS A 636 21.63 -30.39 7.51
N TRP A 637 22.46 -31.35 7.08
CA TRP A 637 23.15 -32.24 7.99
C TRP A 637 24.13 -31.51 8.92
N LEU A 638 24.90 -30.52 8.42
CA LEU A 638 25.76 -29.70 9.27
C LEU A 638 24.96 -28.89 10.28
N ASN A 639 23.80 -28.35 9.87
CA ASN A 639 22.88 -27.65 10.79
C ASN A 639 22.34 -28.60 11.89
N VAL A 640 21.96 -29.85 11.53
CA VAL A 640 21.50 -30.86 12.49
C VAL A 640 22.56 -31.18 13.53
N LEU A 641 23.80 -31.37 13.08
CA LEU A 641 24.92 -31.65 13.96
C LEU A 641 25.30 -30.47 14.87
N ARG A 642 25.04 -29.24 14.45
CA ARG A 642 25.25 -28.03 15.25
C ARG A 642 24.09 -27.72 16.18
N ALA A 643 22.87 -28.16 15.86
CA ALA A 643 21.66 -27.87 16.62
C ALA A 643 21.76 -28.33 18.09
N PRO A 644 20.98 -27.75 19.02
CA PRO A 644 21.11 -27.99 20.47
C PRO A 644 21.01 -29.47 20.91
N TRP A 645 20.34 -30.31 20.13
CA TRP A 645 20.23 -31.75 20.44
C TRP A 645 21.47 -32.56 20.12
N CYS A 646 22.40 -32.05 19.30
CA CYS A 646 23.73 -32.64 19.06
C CYS A 646 24.83 -31.72 19.56
N GLY A 647 24.87 -30.46 19.11
CA GLY A 647 25.73 -29.41 19.64
C GLY A 647 27.20 -29.55 19.34
N LEU A 648 27.59 -30.14 18.18
CA LEU A 648 28.98 -30.18 17.77
C LEU A 648 29.55 -28.77 17.57
N THR A 649 30.81 -28.59 18.00
CA THR A 649 31.52 -27.34 17.79
C THR A 649 31.89 -27.12 16.32
N LEU A 650 32.16 -25.87 15.92
CA LEU A 650 32.66 -25.60 14.55
C LEU A 650 34.00 -26.33 14.25
N ALA A 651 34.83 -26.51 15.28
CA ALA A 651 36.08 -27.24 15.15
C ALA A 651 35.81 -28.73 14.87
N ASP A 652 34.82 -29.34 15.55
CA ASP A 652 34.45 -30.74 15.31
C ASP A 652 33.80 -30.92 13.91
N LEU A 653 32.94 -30.01 13.51
CA LEU A 653 32.33 -30.00 12.19
C LEU A 653 33.37 -29.84 11.06
N HIS A 654 34.37 -28.99 11.30
CA HIS A 654 35.51 -28.83 10.38
C HIS A 654 36.35 -30.10 10.30
N THR A 655 36.68 -30.74 11.43
CA THR A 655 37.41 -32.00 11.50
C THR A 655 36.64 -33.13 10.80
N LEU A 656 35.33 -33.15 10.96
CA LEU A 656 34.47 -34.18 10.33
C LEU A 656 34.43 -34.05 8.80
N ALA A 657 34.33 -32.81 8.27
CA ALA A 657 33.79 -32.60 6.93
C ALA A 657 34.65 -31.73 5.98
N ALA A 658 35.66 -31.00 6.45
CA ALA A 658 36.33 -29.96 5.62
C ALA A 658 37.25 -30.53 4.54
N ASP A 659 37.82 -31.67 4.76
CA ASP A 659 38.78 -32.30 3.82
C ASP A 659 38.13 -33.12 2.71
N ASN A 660 36.84 -33.42 2.81
CA ASN A 660 36.14 -34.26 1.84
C ASN A 660 34.77 -33.66 1.47
N HIS A 661 34.70 -33.03 0.31
CA HIS A 661 33.50 -32.42 -0.24
C HIS A 661 32.67 -33.38 -1.13
N SER A 662 33.21 -34.51 -1.53
CA SER A 662 32.54 -35.48 -2.41
C SER A 662 31.68 -36.47 -1.65
N ALA A 663 32.03 -36.83 -0.41
CA ALA A 663 31.24 -37.69 0.44
C ALA A 663 30.12 -36.95 1.12
N THR A 664 29.00 -37.62 1.35
CA THR A 664 27.88 -37.06 2.13
C THR A 664 28.24 -36.98 3.61
N ILE A 665 27.66 -36.02 4.36
CA ILE A 665 27.88 -35.96 5.81
C ILE A 665 27.45 -37.26 6.47
N TRP A 666 26.35 -37.88 6.00
CA TRP A 666 25.90 -39.17 6.47
C TRP A 666 26.97 -40.28 6.35
N GLN A 667 27.73 -40.34 5.25
CA GLN A 667 28.83 -41.25 5.08
C GLN A 667 30.02 -40.93 5.99
N LEU A 668 30.34 -39.62 6.14
CA LEU A 668 31.43 -39.17 7.02
C LEU A 668 31.17 -39.48 8.50
N MET A 669 29.92 -39.46 8.94
CA MET A 669 29.52 -39.86 10.30
C MET A 669 29.61 -41.37 10.57
N GLN A 670 29.76 -42.20 9.54
CA GLN A 670 29.95 -43.65 9.67
C GLN A 670 31.40 -44.07 9.64
N ASP A 671 32.35 -43.12 9.53
CA ASP A 671 33.78 -43.36 9.49
C ASP A 671 34.39 -43.24 10.90
N ASP A 672 34.59 -44.35 11.57
CA ASP A 672 35.18 -44.42 12.93
C ASP A 672 36.53 -43.72 13.03
N ALA A 673 37.34 -43.75 11.97
CA ALA A 673 38.66 -43.11 11.95
C ALA A 673 38.53 -41.56 11.95
N ARG A 674 37.43 -41.04 11.41
CA ARG A 674 37.10 -39.60 11.49
C ARG A 674 36.51 -39.23 12.83
N LEU A 675 35.58 -40.02 13.32
CA LEU A 675 34.96 -39.80 14.63
C LEU A 675 35.97 -39.75 15.76
N SER A 676 36.99 -40.60 15.72
CA SER A 676 38.08 -40.62 16.71
C SER A 676 38.95 -39.35 16.74
N LYS A 677 38.86 -38.49 15.72
CA LYS A 677 39.59 -37.22 15.64
C LYS A 677 38.80 -36.03 16.21
N LEU A 678 37.55 -36.22 16.52
CA LEU A 678 36.73 -35.19 17.14
C LEU A 678 37.16 -34.92 18.59
N SER A 679 36.78 -33.80 19.14
CA SER A 679 36.99 -33.52 20.55
C SER A 679 36.34 -34.59 21.43
N ALA A 680 36.78 -34.75 22.68
CA ALA A 680 36.19 -35.73 23.61
C ALA A 680 34.67 -35.52 23.79
N ASP A 681 34.23 -34.27 23.81
CA ASP A 681 32.80 -33.93 23.85
C ASP A 681 32.10 -34.25 22.53
N GLY A 682 32.73 -33.99 21.38
CA GLY A 682 32.19 -34.30 20.06
C GLY A 682 32.05 -35.82 19.80
N GLN A 683 32.97 -36.66 20.34
CA GLN A 683 32.81 -38.10 20.28
C GLN A 683 31.66 -38.66 21.14
N LEU A 684 31.37 -37.98 22.24
CA LEU A 684 30.27 -38.36 23.14
C LEU A 684 28.89 -38.05 22.53
N ARG A 685 28.80 -36.99 21.78
CA ARG A 685 27.54 -36.49 21.14
C ARG A 685 27.20 -37.28 19.90
#